data_efb8a2304f4c15bed2f0d5dcefb474ff
#
_entry.id   efb8a2304f4c15bed2f0d5dcefb474ff
#
_cell.length_a   1.000
_cell.length_b   1.000
_cell.length_c   1.000
_cell.angle_alpha   90.00
_cell.angle_beta   90.00
_cell.angle_gamma   90.00
#
_symmetry.space_group_name_H-M   'P 1'
#
loop_
_entity.id
_entity.type
_entity.pdbx_description
1 polymer ?
#
loop_
_entity_poly.entity_id
_entity_poly.type
_entity_poly.pdbx_seq_one_letter_code
_entity_poly.pdbx_strand_id
1 'polypeptide(L)'
;MDESLATFLAPGADTGRCGATYRAPFLAESSRDEISIEAETMSGSVEAGLSLIGNVKIFDTNLSVFAPLAKLDRSRLLEFGRGALIQSSESLLLGESGDLNLATKKGTLQRAQYVNVSSGIRATADRIQVNGKGTLYLENARLTACGPGDNGWAVHSKQIKIDVEENALAIRGMNLRIKDFPVMYLPYVKIPSNLSTANTDEIEEGFMFPDIGYEDEVGISLAIPFKKQIRDGFDGYLVPRHLGKRGLGLGAGIDLMTQDTDLDIALDWIPKDRIYNGFMGRQDFDEFSNNSSLISFEPVTRWMADVYLRGAYGPISTLIDYRSSSDYDYFRHFGSDFSINRNQPFEGNNPLDATQIIDVGFQEGGLNVRLLYQGFDRSNYLSQPGFIRSPQLELSYSNQIVPGVSLGFRSEIAHFRKKKYELNPFYVGSLDMVETSHGNSGKRWFLQPRLDWSDIKAHKRIKVAMGIDAVAYDDFYQHSGNSTELQKFSQRSQKFFISTDMAYRFQKPITLTGYNFAQTLEPRVKYFRRSGPNKDSTLLLDTALLPLTIESLWRDDELVGRDRRESTDWLTLGLSSRIYNLQTGKKKIEFSVGMKERFRREEMYSQLSTLPLSYWAKRLYGSSLRWNFGSNTGFEVTRLSGGKRESVSQTRFGLEHRNGQGGLFSLAYRKGNRLSGFSSRDIEQLEFNGMFEVSRGFRPFFAINFDFDRFRLSEGFLGLEYQDCCFRLRFLAKQAIKEYTFVPFDFQADGLVDQMRNENGFSLEFTLNGIGRIGSRIDDLLSSTVRGYRSVR
;
A
#
# COMPACT_ATOMS: atom_id res chain seq x y z
N MET A 1 -37.50 14.20 -20.18
CA MET A 1 -37.39 13.76 -18.76
C MET A 1 -36.28 14.47 -18.01
N ASP A 2 -35.13 14.68 -18.61
CA ASP A 2 -34.03 15.41 -17.93
C ASP A 2 -34.25 16.91 -17.71
N GLU A 3 -35.06 17.55 -18.51
CA GLU A 3 -35.40 18.98 -18.42
C GLU A 3 -36.16 19.37 -17.15
N SER A 4 -36.95 18.45 -16.60
CA SER A 4 -37.75 18.72 -15.38
C SER A 4 -36.87 18.77 -14.10
N LEU A 5 -35.74 18.12 -14.09
CA LEU A 5 -34.80 18.17 -12.99
C LEU A 5 -33.80 19.35 -13.08
N ALA A 6 -33.71 19.95 -14.25
CA ALA A 6 -32.83 21.12 -14.46
C ALA A 6 -33.19 22.31 -13.56
N THR A 7 -34.47 22.42 -13.18
CA THR A 7 -34.96 23.50 -12.28
C THR A 7 -34.44 23.37 -10.86
N PHE A 8 -33.95 22.20 -10.44
CA PHE A 8 -33.39 21.94 -9.11
C PHE A 8 -31.87 22.05 -9.05
N LEU A 9 -31.23 22.41 -10.14
CA LEU A 9 -29.79 22.66 -10.13
C LEU A 9 -29.47 23.96 -9.34
N ALA A 10 -28.39 23.96 -8.58
CA ALA A 10 -27.94 25.13 -7.87
C ALA A 10 -27.54 26.25 -8.84
N PRO A 11 -27.79 27.53 -8.55
CA PRO A 11 -27.35 28.63 -9.39
C PRO A 11 -25.84 28.60 -9.57
N GLY A 12 -25.36 28.66 -10.83
CA GLY A 12 -23.92 28.59 -11.15
C GLY A 12 -23.35 27.19 -11.21
N ALA A 13 -24.17 26.14 -11.02
CA ALA A 13 -23.76 24.79 -11.38
C ALA A 13 -23.45 24.76 -12.88
N ASP A 14 -22.19 24.45 -13.21
CA ASP A 14 -21.78 24.28 -14.60
C ASP A 14 -22.48 23.02 -15.13
N THR A 15 -23.60 23.24 -15.83
CA THR A 15 -24.41 22.16 -16.39
C THR A 15 -23.68 21.35 -17.46
N GLY A 16 -22.43 21.73 -17.77
CA GLY A 16 -21.67 21.15 -18.87
C GLY A 16 -20.58 20.18 -18.44
N ARG A 17 -20.19 20.05 -17.16
CA ARG A 17 -18.94 19.35 -16.89
C ARG A 17 -18.77 18.47 -15.65
N CYS A 18 -19.20 18.81 -14.46
CA CYS A 18 -18.88 17.97 -13.30
C CYS A 18 -19.85 18.18 -12.16
N GLY A 19 -20.68 17.18 -11.94
CA GLY A 19 -21.53 17.08 -10.76
C GLY A 19 -22.63 18.12 -10.76
N ALA A 20 -23.80 17.77 -11.25
CA ALA A 20 -24.96 18.59 -11.03
C ALA A 20 -25.16 18.74 -9.52
N THR A 21 -24.80 19.88 -8.98
CA THR A 21 -25.10 20.19 -7.60
C THR A 21 -26.57 20.57 -7.53
N TYR A 22 -27.37 19.72 -6.94
CA TYR A 22 -28.78 20.00 -6.72
C TYR A 22 -28.93 20.91 -5.51
N ARG A 23 -29.98 21.76 -5.53
CA ARG A 23 -30.32 22.58 -4.36
C ARG A 23 -30.81 21.66 -3.26
N ALA A 24 -30.42 21.97 -2.03
CA ALA A 24 -31.02 21.33 -0.87
C ALA A 24 -32.53 21.52 -0.94
N PRO A 25 -33.33 20.48 -0.68
CA PRO A 25 -34.77 20.58 -0.66
C PRO A 25 -35.24 21.65 0.33
N PHE A 26 -36.18 22.46 -0.06
CA PHE A 26 -36.83 23.42 0.84
C PHE A 26 -37.82 22.62 1.69
N LEU A 27 -37.47 22.40 2.95
CA LEU A 27 -38.37 21.86 3.95
C LEU A 27 -38.90 23.04 4.75
N ALA A 28 -40.22 23.26 4.77
CA ALA A 28 -40.80 24.28 5.64
C ALA A 28 -40.61 23.83 7.11
N GLU A 29 -40.20 24.76 7.96
CA GLU A 29 -40.23 24.54 9.41
C GLU A 29 -41.70 24.41 9.85
N SER A 30 -42.24 23.18 9.86
CA SER A 30 -43.53 22.96 10.50
C SER A 30 -43.33 22.74 12.00
N SER A 31 -44.10 23.41 12.81
CA SER A 31 -44.23 23.15 14.25
C SER A 31 -44.73 21.72 14.44
N ARG A 32 -44.07 20.98 15.36
CA ARG A 32 -44.22 19.56 15.65
C ARG A 32 -45.63 19.01 15.43
N ASP A 33 -45.76 17.94 14.60
CA ASP A 33 -46.92 17.07 14.38
C ASP A 33 -48.11 17.64 13.58
N GLU A 34 -48.03 18.83 12.98
CA GLU A 34 -49.11 19.37 12.10
C GLU A 34 -48.73 19.24 10.61
N ILE A 35 -49.62 18.64 9.82
CA ILE A 35 -49.52 18.61 8.38
C ILE A 35 -50.17 19.91 7.84
N SER A 36 -49.38 20.75 7.18
CA SER A 36 -49.86 21.97 6.52
C SER A 36 -50.20 21.66 5.07
N ILE A 37 -51.40 22.07 4.64
CA ILE A 37 -51.89 21.84 3.26
C ILE A 37 -52.31 23.18 2.66
N GLU A 38 -51.77 23.50 1.49
CA GLU A 38 -52.12 24.66 0.70
C GLU A 38 -52.57 24.18 -0.68
N ALA A 39 -53.64 24.74 -1.22
CA ALA A 39 -54.13 24.54 -2.61
C ALA A 39 -54.96 25.73 -3.06
N GLU A 40 -55.04 25.94 -4.39
CA GLU A 40 -55.88 27.01 -4.93
C GLU A 40 -57.39 26.71 -4.70
N THR A 41 -57.76 25.43 -4.78
CA THR A 41 -59.13 24.97 -4.52
C THR A 41 -59.11 23.71 -3.68
N MET A 42 -59.86 23.72 -2.58
CA MET A 42 -60.11 22.55 -1.73
C MET A 42 -61.59 22.27 -1.70
N SER A 43 -62.00 21.02 -1.97
CA SER A 43 -63.38 20.58 -1.91
C SER A 43 -63.51 19.23 -1.21
N GLY A 44 -64.54 19.05 -0.43
CA GLY A 44 -64.76 17.85 0.38
C GLY A 44 -64.71 18.09 1.87
N SER A 45 -64.63 17.03 2.65
CA SER A 45 -64.43 17.10 4.09
C SER A 45 -63.35 16.08 4.49
N VAL A 46 -62.75 16.26 5.70
CA VAL A 46 -61.73 15.32 6.23
C VAL A 46 -62.32 13.92 6.40
N GLU A 47 -63.65 13.81 6.58
CA GLU A 47 -64.33 12.51 6.74
C GLU A 47 -64.68 11.85 5.38
N ALA A 48 -64.97 12.61 4.32
CA ALA A 48 -65.34 12.13 2.98
C ALA A 48 -64.17 12.12 1.99
N GLY A 49 -63.00 12.69 2.42
CA GLY A 49 -61.83 12.93 1.59
C GLY A 49 -61.80 14.36 1.03
N LEU A 50 -60.59 14.89 0.89
CA LEU A 50 -60.29 16.20 0.34
C LEU A 50 -59.79 16.08 -1.09
N SER A 51 -60.42 16.79 -2.03
CA SER A 51 -59.89 17.01 -3.38
C SER A 51 -59.18 18.36 -3.46
N LEU A 52 -57.90 18.38 -3.81
CA LEU A 52 -57.00 19.51 -3.82
C LEU A 52 -56.62 19.79 -5.27
N ILE A 53 -56.87 20.99 -5.76
CA ILE A 53 -56.63 21.37 -7.14
C ILE A 53 -55.87 22.70 -7.19
N GLY A 54 -54.85 22.74 -8.05
CA GLY A 54 -54.04 23.93 -8.31
C GLY A 54 -52.94 24.15 -7.26
N ASN A 55 -51.70 24.13 -7.65
CA ASN A 55 -50.51 24.43 -6.81
C ASN A 55 -50.54 23.82 -5.40
N VAL A 56 -50.90 22.52 -5.34
CA VAL A 56 -51.01 21.79 -4.06
C VAL A 56 -49.65 21.70 -3.40
N LYS A 57 -49.56 22.13 -2.16
CA LYS A 57 -48.37 22.01 -1.32
C LYS A 57 -48.76 21.36 0.00
N ILE A 58 -48.04 20.30 0.38
CA ILE A 58 -48.24 19.60 1.61
C ILE A 58 -46.90 19.55 2.32
N PHE A 59 -46.83 20.05 3.54
CA PHE A 59 -45.64 20.07 4.39
C PHE A 59 -45.86 19.22 5.62
N ASP A 60 -44.94 18.31 5.84
CA ASP A 60 -44.84 17.50 7.00
C ASP A 60 -43.41 17.61 7.59
N THR A 61 -43.12 17.14 8.77
CA THR A 61 -41.90 17.38 9.56
C THR A 61 -40.60 17.16 8.75
N ASN A 62 -40.54 16.16 7.85
CA ASN A 62 -39.36 15.83 7.05
C ASN A 62 -39.69 15.58 5.58
N LEU A 63 -40.87 15.97 5.14
CA LEU A 63 -41.36 15.68 3.81
C LEU A 63 -42.18 16.85 3.28
N SER A 64 -41.92 17.23 2.05
CA SER A 64 -42.76 18.19 1.31
C SER A 64 -43.23 17.56 0.03
N VAL A 65 -44.53 17.73 -0.31
CA VAL A 65 -45.14 17.21 -1.52
C VAL A 65 -45.73 18.39 -2.30
N PHE A 66 -45.42 18.47 -3.57
CA PHE A 66 -45.90 19.46 -4.50
C PHE A 66 -46.59 18.76 -5.68
N ALA A 67 -47.83 19.07 -5.95
CA ALA A 67 -48.57 18.45 -7.05
C ALA A 67 -49.59 19.47 -7.67
N PRO A 68 -49.94 19.35 -8.94
CA PRO A 68 -51.02 20.14 -9.53
C PRO A 68 -52.41 19.65 -9.13
N LEU A 69 -52.55 18.38 -8.76
CA LEU A 69 -53.78 17.73 -8.33
C LEU A 69 -53.48 16.64 -7.33
N ALA A 70 -54.23 16.62 -6.22
CA ALA A 70 -54.14 15.57 -5.23
C ALA A 70 -55.54 15.28 -4.59
N LYS A 71 -55.69 14.02 -4.13
CA LYS A 71 -56.80 13.62 -3.28
C LYS A 71 -56.23 13.05 -1.96
N LEU A 72 -56.72 13.53 -0.87
CA LEU A 72 -56.38 13.05 0.46
C LEU A 72 -57.61 12.35 1.09
N ASP A 73 -57.49 11.09 1.42
CA ASP A 73 -58.52 10.32 2.06
C ASP A 73 -58.42 10.37 3.61
N ARG A 74 -59.40 9.78 4.27
CA ARG A 74 -59.46 9.67 5.74
C ARG A 74 -58.27 8.90 6.33
N SER A 75 -57.71 7.98 5.59
CA SER A 75 -56.54 7.16 6.03
C SER A 75 -55.20 7.89 5.85
N ARG A 76 -55.22 9.18 5.51
CA ARG A 76 -54.07 10.00 5.16
C ARG A 76 -53.36 9.49 3.89
N LEU A 77 -54.05 8.73 3.03
CA LEU A 77 -53.56 8.34 1.72
C LEU A 77 -53.73 9.51 0.76
N LEU A 78 -52.64 9.99 0.23
CA LEU A 78 -52.56 11.03 -0.81
C LEU A 78 -52.40 10.38 -2.15
N GLU A 79 -53.38 10.52 -3.02
CA GLU A 79 -53.32 10.14 -4.43
C GLU A 79 -53.06 11.37 -5.28
N PHE A 80 -52.12 11.28 -6.23
CA PHE A 80 -51.82 12.38 -7.13
C PHE A 80 -51.67 11.91 -8.57
N GLY A 81 -52.06 12.80 -9.49
CA GLY A 81 -51.90 12.64 -10.93
C GLY A 81 -51.27 13.87 -11.55
N ARG A 82 -50.78 13.75 -12.79
CA ARG A 82 -50.18 14.84 -13.57
C ARG A 82 -48.86 15.40 -13.04
N GLY A 83 -48.09 14.58 -12.35
CA GLY A 83 -46.80 14.94 -11.81
C GLY A 83 -46.86 15.38 -10.36
N ALA A 84 -46.03 14.78 -9.52
CA ALA A 84 -45.83 15.21 -8.15
C ALA A 84 -44.36 15.18 -7.83
N LEU A 85 -43.89 16.18 -7.09
CA LEU A 85 -42.56 16.27 -6.51
C LEU A 85 -42.63 16.02 -5.02
N ILE A 86 -41.92 15.02 -4.56
CA ILE A 86 -41.76 14.71 -3.16
C ILE A 86 -40.31 15.02 -2.76
N GLN A 87 -40.16 15.86 -1.75
CA GLN A 87 -38.84 16.28 -1.25
C GLN A 87 -38.64 15.77 0.16
N SER A 88 -37.47 15.23 0.43
CA SER A 88 -36.95 14.92 1.76
C SER A 88 -35.62 15.65 2.00
N SER A 89 -35.03 15.52 3.20
CA SER A 89 -33.75 16.20 3.53
C SER A 89 -32.62 15.89 2.54
N GLU A 90 -32.63 14.69 1.94
CA GLU A 90 -31.52 14.21 1.10
C GLU A 90 -31.94 13.79 -0.30
N SER A 91 -33.23 13.74 -0.59
CA SER A 91 -33.71 13.21 -1.87
C SER A 91 -34.88 13.97 -2.46
N LEU A 92 -34.92 13.93 -3.79
CA LEU A 92 -36.01 14.40 -4.62
C LEU A 92 -36.61 13.20 -5.37
N LEU A 93 -37.93 13.07 -5.32
CA LEU A 93 -38.70 12.07 -6.05
C LEU A 93 -39.71 12.78 -6.93
N LEU A 94 -39.70 12.55 -8.22
CA LEU A 94 -40.65 13.09 -9.17
C LEU A 94 -41.38 11.94 -9.84
N GLY A 95 -42.73 11.87 -9.73
CA GLY A 95 -43.54 10.84 -10.35
C GLY A 95 -44.61 11.42 -11.21
N GLU A 96 -44.97 10.77 -12.32
CA GLU A 96 -46.12 11.22 -13.16
C GLU A 96 -47.45 11.01 -12.44
N SER A 97 -47.58 9.94 -11.69
CA SER A 97 -48.74 9.63 -10.84
C SER A 97 -48.31 8.72 -9.69
N GLY A 98 -49.14 8.63 -8.66
CA GLY A 98 -48.85 7.74 -7.57
C GLY A 98 -49.73 7.99 -6.36
N ASP A 99 -49.33 7.29 -5.29
CA ASP A 99 -49.94 7.39 -3.98
C ASP A 99 -48.85 7.51 -2.90
N LEU A 100 -49.16 8.16 -1.80
CA LEU A 100 -48.33 8.29 -0.63
C LEU A 100 -49.17 8.36 0.62
N ASN A 101 -49.01 7.44 1.56
CA ASN A 101 -49.62 7.54 2.87
C ASN A 101 -48.77 8.42 3.78
N LEU A 102 -49.29 9.57 4.17
CA LEU A 102 -48.57 10.58 4.97
C LEU A 102 -48.24 10.09 6.39
N ALA A 103 -49.05 9.15 6.94
CA ALA A 103 -48.80 8.60 8.27
C ALA A 103 -47.72 7.52 8.26
N THR A 104 -47.78 6.58 7.32
CA THR A 104 -46.85 5.46 7.24
C THR A 104 -45.61 5.73 6.39
N LYS A 105 -45.62 6.85 5.62
CA LYS A 105 -44.58 7.20 4.63
C LYS A 105 -44.42 6.12 3.54
N LYS A 106 -45.42 5.27 3.32
CA LYS A 106 -45.45 4.26 2.26
C LYS A 106 -46.20 4.76 1.05
N GLY A 107 -45.68 4.41 -0.12
CA GLY A 107 -46.35 4.87 -1.35
C GLY A 107 -45.71 4.26 -2.59
N THR A 108 -46.34 4.61 -3.75
CA THR A 108 -45.90 4.14 -5.05
C THR A 108 -45.95 5.29 -6.04
N LEU A 109 -44.89 5.42 -6.82
CA LEU A 109 -44.76 6.41 -7.90
C LEU A 109 -44.61 5.69 -9.23
N GLN A 110 -45.34 6.12 -10.26
CA GLN A 110 -45.25 5.58 -11.62
C GLN A 110 -44.42 6.50 -12.51
N ARG A 111 -43.62 5.93 -13.42
CA ARG A 111 -42.68 6.63 -14.29
C ARG A 111 -41.93 7.72 -13.55
N ALA A 112 -41.19 7.30 -12.53
CA ALA A 112 -40.65 8.18 -11.55
C ALA A 112 -39.14 8.41 -11.73
N GLN A 113 -38.67 9.55 -11.20
CA GLN A 113 -37.27 9.92 -11.14
C GLN A 113 -36.87 10.11 -9.67
N TYR A 114 -35.68 9.69 -9.35
CA TYR A 114 -35.05 9.83 -8.05
C TYR A 114 -33.74 10.59 -8.19
N VAL A 115 -33.45 11.48 -7.24
CA VAL A 115 -32.16 12.18 -7.12
C VAL A 115 -31.77 12.18 -5.66
N ASN A 116 -30.57 11.70 -5.36
CA ASN A 116 -29.90 11.96 -4.09
C ASN A 116 -29.12 13.27 -4.20
N VAL A 117 -29.44 14.24 -3.36
CA VAL A 117 -28.88 15.59 -3.44
C VAL A 117 -27.41 15.62 -3.04
N SER A 118 -27.01 14.81 -2.04
CA SER A 118 -25.65 14.80 -1.53
C SER A 118 -24.67 14.09 -2.46
N SER A 119 -25.07 12.96 -3.05
CA SER A 119 -24.20 12.15 -3.92
C SER A 119 -24.33 12.49 -5.41
N GLY A 120 -25.37 13.23 -5.80
CA GLY A 120 -25.66 13.50 -7.21
C GLY A 120 -26.15 12.28 -8.00
N ILE A 121 -26.36 11.13 -7.34
CA ILE A 121 -26.91 9.93 -7.98
C ILE A 121 -28.36 10.21 -8.39
N ARG A 122 -28.68 9.88 -9.63
CA ARG A 122 -30.02 9.97 -10.16
C ARG A 122 -30.46 8.63 -10.77
N ALA A 123 -31.73 8.33 -10.63
CA ALA A 123 -32.35 7.17 -11.26
C ALA A 123 -33.67 7.53 -11.92
N THR A 124 -33.97 6.83 -13.01
CA THR A 124 -35.31 6.78 -13.62
C THR A 124 -35.84 5.36 -13.50
N ALA A 125 -37.13 5.19 -13.22
CA ALA A 125 -37.73 3.87 -13.07
C ALA A 125 -39.17 3.88 -13.57
N ASP A 126 -39.66 2.71 -14.02
CA ASP A 126 -41.08 2.57 -14.36
C ASP A 126 -41.94 2.72 -13.12
N ARG A 127 -41.40 2.23 -11.98
CA ARG A 127 -42.11 2.28 -10.70
C ARG A 127 -41.10 2.45 -9.55
N ILE A 128 -41.43 3.34 -8.61
CA ILE A 128 -40.72 3.49 -7.35
C ILE A 128 -41.66 3.20 -6.19
N GLN A 129 -41.34 2.25 -5.36
CA GLN A 129 -42.04 1.97 -4.10
C GLN A 129 -41.25 2.54 -2.93
N VAL A 130 -41.92 3.34 -2.12
CA VAL A 130 -41.37 3.90 -0.86
C VAL A 130 -41.88 3.07 0.30
N ASN A 131 -40.99 2.53 1.12
CA ASN A 131 -41.34 1.67 2.26
C ASN A 131 -41.08 2.38 3.58
N GLY A 132 -41.84 3.41 3.94
CA GLY A 132 -41.92 4.04 5.25
C GLY A 132 -40.65 4.32 6.09
N LYS A 133 -39.63 3.54 5.94
CA LYS A 133 -38.32 3.63 6.61
C LYS A 133 -37.20 4.16 5.73
N GLY A 134 -37.53 4.97 4.73
CA GLY A 134 -36.49 5.51 3.82
C GLY A 134 -35.98 4.52 2.75
N THR A 135 -36.49 3.27 2.73
CA THR A 135 -36.10 2.30 1.70
C THR A 135 -36.94 2.51 0.43
N LEU A 136 -36.27 2.58 -0.70
CA LEU A 136 -36.86 2.70 -2.04
C LEU A 136 -36.60 1.44 -2.86
N TYR A 137 -37.65 0.94 -3.54
CA TYR A 137 -37.52 -0.14 -4.52
C TYR A 137 -37.85 0.42 -5.89
N LEU A 138 -36.91 0.36 -6.83
CA LEU A 138 -37.01 0.84 -8.19
C LEU A 138 -37.11 -0.35 -9.13
N GLU A 139 -38.13 -0.36 -9.99
CA GLU A 139 -38.36 -1.41 -10.98
C GLU A 139 -38.01 -0.89 -12.38
N ASN A 140 -37.31 -1.69 -13.18
CA ASN A 140 -36.81 -1.34 -14.52
C ASN A 140 -36.07 0.01 -14.51
N ALA A 141 -35.10 0.10 -13.68
CA ALA A 141 -34.42 1.36 -13.39
C ALA A 141 -33.15 1.57 -14.24
N ARG A 142 -32.93 2.85 -14.58
CA ARG A 142 -31.68 3.37 -15.09
C ARG A 142 -31.07 4.32 -14.08
N LEU A 143 -29.87 4.03 -13.61
CA LEU A 143 -29.16 4.78 -12.57
C LEU A 143 -27.84 5.33 -13.13
N THR A 144 -27.49 6.57 -12.77
CA THR A 144 -26.23 7.22 -13.16
C THR A 144 -25.86 8.31 -12.13
N ALA A 145 -24.57 8.63 -12.02
CA ALA A 145 -24.10 9.84 -11.34
C ALA A 145 -23.60 10.92 -12.32
N CYS A 146 -23.78 10.70 -13.64
CA CYS A 146 -23.51 11.73 -14.63
C CYS A 146 -24.52 12.86 -14.54
N GLY A 147 -24.13 14.08 -14.93
CA GLY A 147 -25.01 15.25 -14.94
C GLY A 147 -26.24 15.08 -15.86
N PRO A 148 -27.27 15.93 -15.73
CA PRO A 148 -28.40 15.94 -16.65
C PRO A 148 -27.96 16.10 -18.11
N GLY A 149 -28.48 15.25 -19.00
CA GLY A 149 -28.09 15.26 -20.42
C GLY A 149 -26.78 14.56 -20.76
N ASP A 150 -26.01 14.13 -19.77
CA ASP A 150 -24.78 13.37 -19.97
C ASP A 150 -25.06 11.87 -19.89
N ASN A 151 -24.68 11.14 -20.94
CA ASN A 151 -24.80 9.69 -21.08
C ASN A 151 -23.43 8.98 -20.92
N GLY A 152 -22.48 9.54 -20.20
CA GLY A 152 -21.15 8.94 -20.01
C GLY A 152 -21.23 7.49 -19.56
N TRP A 153 -22.04 7.21 -18.52
CA TRP A 153 -22.34 5.84 -18.10
C TRP A 153 -23.76 5.73 -17.48
N ALA A 154 -24.32 4.55 -17.54
CA ALA A 154 -25.58 4.22 -16.87
C ALA A 154 -25.63 2.74 -16.48
N VAL A 155 -26.23 2.46 -15.35
CA VAL A 155 -26.60 1.11 -14.92
C VAL A 155 -28.07 0.89 -15.22
N HIS A 156 -28.39 -0.11 -16.02
CA HIS A 156 -29.73 -0.62 -16.21
C HIS A 156 -29.94 -1.86 -15.34
N SER A 157 -31.07 -1.89 -14.62
CA SER A 157 -31.37 -3.01 -13.73
C SER A 157 -32.86 -3.26 -13.65
N LYS A 158 -33.24 -4.53 -13.48
CA LYS A 158 -34.65 -4.89 -13.24
C LYS A 158 -35.14 -4.45 -11.86
N GLN A 159 -34.23 -4.46 -10.89
CA GLN A 159 -34.55 -4.09 -9.50
C GLN A 159 -33.35 -3.41 -8.81
N ILE A 160 -33.58 -2.23 -8.26
CA ILE A 160 -32.64 -1.51 -7.40
C ILE A 160 -33.33 -1.26 -6.05
N LYS A 161 -32.68 -1.63 -4.95
CA LYS A 161 -33.07 -1.24 -3.59
C LYS A 161 -32.13 -0.14 -3.13
N ILE A 162 -32.66 1.01 -2.75
CA ILE A 162 -31.91 2.08 -2.09
C ILE A 162 -32.35 2.09 -0.63
N ASP A 163 -31.41 1.90 0.28
CA ASP A 163 -31.66 1.92 1.71
C ASP A 163 -30.95 3.12 2.34
N VAL A 164 -31.72 4.12 2.73
CA VAL A 164 -31.17 5.37 3.27
C VAL A 164 -30.64 5.16 4.70
N GLU A 165 -31.30 4.30 5.50
CA GLU A 165 -30.86 4.02 6.88
C GLU A 165 -29.57 3.21 6.92
N GLU A 166 -29.45 2.17 6.08
CA GLU A 166 -28.22 1.37 5.95
C GLU A 166 -27.17 2.05 5.06
N ASN A 167 -27.50 3.18 4.45
CA ASN A 167 -26.63 3.86 3.47
C ASN A 167 -26.18 2.95 2.33
N ALA A 168 -27.05 2.08 1.84
CA ALA A 168 -26.74 1.01 0.91
C ALA A 168 -27.58 1.04 -0.35
N LEU A 169 -26.97 0.69 -1.47
CA LEU A 169 -27.55 0.54 -2.79
C LEU A 169 -27.37 -0.88 -3.29
N ALA A 170 -28.42 -1.70 -3.32
CA ALA A 170 -28.39 -3.06 -3.82
C ALA A 170 -29.01 -3.17 -5.22
N ILE A 171 -28.24 -3.68 -6.18
CA ILE A 171 -28.61 -3.75 -7.60
C ILE A 171 -28.68 -5.23 -8.02
N ARG A 172 -29.81 -5.68 -8.53
CA ARG A 172 -29.98 -7.03 -9.07
C ARG A 172 -30.04 -7.00 -10.59
N GLY A 173 -29.18 -7.78 -11.23
CA GLY A 173 -29.07 -7.80 -12.69
C GLY A 173 -28.52 -6.46 -13.23
N MET A 174 -27.40 -6.02 -12.69
CA MET A 174 -26.71 -4.82 -13.11
C MET A 174 -26.17 -4.97 -14.53
N ASN A 175 -26.66 -4.17 -15.46
CA ASN A 175 -26.14 -4.04 -16.82
C ASN A 175 -25.52 -2.65 -16.95
N LEU A 176 -24.19 -2.60 -16.87
CA LEU A 176 -23.45 -1.36 -17.04
C LEU A 176 -23.31 -1.02 -18.52
N ARG A 177 -23.64 0.21 -18.85
CA ARG A 177 -23.49 0.78 -20.19
C ARG A 177 -22.62 2.03 -20.15
N ILE A 178 -21.75 2.15 -21.14
CA ILE A 178 -20.94 3.35 -21.40
C ILE A 178 -21.38 3.91 -22.74
N LYS A 179 -21.85 5.15 -22.76
CA LYS A 179 -22.44 5.78 -23.95
C LYS A 179 -23.45 4.85 -24.63
N ASP A 180 -24.34 4.28 -23.81
CA ASP A 180 -25.40 3.32 -24.21
C ASP A 180 -24.92 1.96 -24.74
N PHE A 181 -23.61 1.72 -24.85
CA PHE A 181 -23.06 0.42 -25.21
C PHE A 181 -22.94 -0.48 -23.97
N PRO A 182 -23.50 -1.71 -23.95
CA PRO A 182 -23.41 -2.61 -22.82
C PRO A 182 -21.98 -3.17 -22.71
N VAL A 183 -21.31 -2.89 -21.58
CA VAL A 183 -19.93 -3.30 -21.35
C VAL A 183 -19.81 -4.44 -20.34
N MET A 184 -20.75 -4.57 -19.40
CA MET A 184 -20.66 -5.55 -18.33
C MET A 184 -22.02 -5.90 -17.75
N TYR A 185 -22.14 -7.14 -17.31
CA TYR A 185 -23.30 -7.62 -16.54
C TYR A 185 -22.84 -8.28 -15.25
N LEU A 186 -23.42 -7.84 -14.10
CA LEU A 186 -23.22 -8.46 -12.80
C LEU A 186 -24.58 -8.89 -12.20
N PRO A 187 -24.70 -10.13 -11.70
CA PRO A 187 -25.98 -10.63 -11.18
C PRO A 187 -26.48 -9.88 -9.96
N TYR A 188 -25.56 -9.52 -9.04
CA TYR A 188 -25.87 -8.83 -7.80
C TYR A 188 -24.69 -8.01 -7.29
N VAL A 189 -24.95 -6.76 -6.88
CA VAL A 189 -23.96 -5.84 -6.32
C VAL A 189 -24.62 -5.02 -5.20
N LYS A 190 -23.96 -4.91 -4.05
CA LYS A 190 -24.35 -3.98 -2.97
C LYS A 190 -23.20 -3.00 -2.74
N ILE A 191 -23.47 -1.71 -2.88
CA ILE A 191 -22.50 -0.62 -2.72
C ILE A 191 -23.05 0.42 -1.72
N PRO A 192 -22.18 1.23 -1.05
CA PRO A 192 -22.64 2.34 -0.23
C PRO A 192 -23.41 3.37 -1.07
N SER A 193 -24.51 3.91 -0.54
CA SER A 193 -25.31 4.95 -1.23
C SER A 193 -24.77 6.37 -1.02
N ASN A 194 -23.93 6.60 -0.01
CA ASN A 194 -23.31 7.88 0.30
C ASN A 194 -21.89 7.95 -0.24
N LEU A 195 -21.75 8.39 -1.48
CA LEU A 195 -20.54 8.35 -2.27
C LEU A 195 -19.59 9.52 -2.00
N SER A 196 -20.03 10.52 -1.20
CA SER A 196 -19.21 11.69 -0.86
C SER A 196 -18.20 11.43 0.25
N THR A 197 -18.39 10.38 1.05
CA THR A 197 -17.55 10.05 2.22
C THR A 197 -16.98 8.63 2.20
N ALA A 198 -17.51 7.75 1.35
CA ALA A 198 -17.04 6.39 1.23
C ALA A 198 -15.76 6.33 0.39
N ASN A 199 -14.78 5.54 0.82
CA ASN A 199 -13.73 5.07 -0.07
C ASN A 199 -14.42 4.34 -1.23
N THR A 200 -14.39 4.90 -2.42
CA THR A 200 -15.16 4.48 -3.61
C THR A 200 -14.82 3.07 -4.11
N ASP A 201 -13.95 2.36 -3.42
CA ASP A 201 -13.46 1.05 -3.81
C ASP A 201 -14.14 -0.12 -3.06
N GLU A 202 -15.07 0.14 -2.15
CA GLU A 202 -15.67 -0.90 -1.31
C GLU A 202 -17.07 -1.28 -1.78
N ILE A 203 -17.15 -2.34 -2.59
CA ILE A 203 -18.38 -3.11 -2.73
C ILE A 203 -18.62 -3.83 -1.41
N GLU A 204 -19.74 -3.55 -0.73
CA GLU A 204 -20.05 -4.15 0.56
C GLU A 204 -20.35 -5.65 0.40
N GLU A 205 -21.09 -6.02 -0.62
CA GLU A 205 -21.50 -7.41 -0.86
C GLU A 205 -21.84 -7.64 -2.35
N GLY A 206 -21.57 -8.85 -2.84
CA GLY A 206 -21.94 -9.27 -4.19
C GLY A 206 -20.73 -9.45 -5.11
N PHE A 207 -21.00 -9.44 -6.39
CA PHE A 207 -19.93 -9.47 -7.38
C PHE A 207 -19.22 -8.14 -7.43
N MET A 208 -17.93 -8.19 -7.26
CA MET A 208 -17.07 -7.04 -7.45
C MET A 208 -16.80 -6.84 -8.95
N PHE A 209 -16.31 -5.67 -9.29
CA PHE A 209 -15.90 -5.43 -10.66
C PHE A 209 -14.76 -6.34 -11.08
N PRO A 210 -14.78 -6.88 -12.31
CA PRO A 210 -13.74 -7.76 -12.79
C PRO A 210 -12.40 -7.03 -12.93
N ASP A 211 -11.32 -7.72 -12.60
CA ASP A 211 -9.98 -7.30 -12.92
C ASP A 211 -9.55 -7.95 -14.25
N ILE A 212 -9.06 -7.13 -15.17
CA ILE A 212 -8.68 -7.54 -16.53
C ILE A 212 -7.29 -7.00 -16.81
N GLY A 213 -6.38 -7.88 -17.17
CA GLY A 213 -5.02 -7.50 -17.50
C GLY A 213 -4.42 -8.42 -18.56
N TYR A 214 -3.23 -8.05 -19.00
CA TYR A 214 -2.39 -8.88 -19.85
C TYR A 214 -0.94 -8.80 -19.36
N GLU A 215 -0.33 -9.94 -19.18
CA GLU A 215 1.10 -10.08 -18.92
C GLU A 215 1.67 -11.20 -19.78
N ASP A 216 2.92 -11.03 -20.24
CA ASP A 216 3.51 -12.00 -21.16
C ASP A 216 3.52 -13.43 -20.61
N GLU A 217 3.77 -13.60 -19.30
CA GLU A 217 3.81 -14.92 -18.67
C GLU A 217 2.43 -15.52 -18.36
N VAL A 218 1.43 -14.67 -18.12
CA VAL A 218 0.09 -15.11 -17.73
C VAL A 218 -0.84 -15.16 -18.92
N GLY A 219 -0.63 -14.32 -19.93
CA GLY A 219 -1.56 -14.04 -21.01
C GLY A 219 -2.68 -13.09 -20.53
N ILE A 220 -3.83 -13.14 -21.20
CA ILE A 220 -5.01 -12.38 -20.75
C ILE A 220 -5.50 -12.97 -19.43
N SER A 221 -5.57 -12.16 -18.40
CA SER A 221 -6.11 -12.50 -17.08
C SER A 221 -7.48 -11.86 -16.88
N LEU A 222 -8.39 -12.63 -16.30
CA LEU A 222 -9.71 -12.17 -15.87
C LEU A 222 -9.98 -12.73 -14.48
N ALA A 223 -10.21 -11.87 -13.51
CA ALA A 223 -10.66 -12.23 -12.18
C ALA A 223 -12.03 -11.60 -11.90
N ILE A 224 -12.96 -12.36 -11.32
CA ILE A 224 -14.31 -11.88 -10.99
C ILE A 224 -14.53 -12.13 -9.49
N PRO A 225 -14.14 -11.19 -8.62
CA PRO A 225 -14.30 -11.37 -7.19
C PRO A 225 -15.76 -11.35 -6.78
N PHE A 226 -16.10 -12.16 -5.79
CA PHE A 226 -17.38 -12.14 -5.10
C PHE A 226 -17.13 -11.99 -3.61
N LYS A 227 -17.73 -10.97 -3.00
CA LYS A 227 -17.64 -10.68 -1.57
C LYS A 227 -18.97 -10.94 -0.89
N LYS A 228 -18.95 -11.56 0.28
CA LYS A 228 -20.10 -11.79 1.13
C LYS A 228 -19.84 -11.27 2.53
N GLN A 229 -20.64 -10.33 2.96
CA GLN A 229 -20.64 -9.90 4.36
C GLN A 229 -21.31 -10.98 5.21
N ILE A 230 -20.57 -11.59 6.13
CA ILE A 230 -21.04 -12.64 7.03
C ILE A 230 -21.68 -12.00 8.26
N ARG A 231 -21.04 -10.96 8.78
CA ARG A 231 -21.51 -10.06 9.84
C ARG A 231 -20.73 -8.75 9.78
N ASP A 232 -21.10 -7.75 10.55
CA ASP A 232 -20.39 -6.47 10.59
C ASP A 232 -18.91 -6.68 10.90
N GLY A 233 -18.06 -6.14 10.03
CA GLY A 233 -16.60 -6.27 10.10
C GLY A 233 -16.07 -7.68 9.82
N PHE A 234 -16.89 -8.61 9.29
CA PHE A 234 -16.45 -9.95 8.90
C PHE A 234 -16.96 -10.29 7.51
N ASP A 235 -16.04 -10.32 6.55
CA ASP A 235 -16.29 -10.56 5.14
C ASP A 235 -15.63 -11.85 4.67
N GLY A 236 -16.30 -12.55 3.77
CA GLY A 236 -15.72 -13.65 3.01
C GLY A 236 -15.69 -13.34 1.52
N TYR A 237 -14.72 -13.86 0.79
CA TYR A 237 -14.62 -13.65 -0.64
C TYR A 237 -14.16 -14.88 -1.40
N LEU A 238 -14.61 -14.96 -2.66
CA LEU A 238 -14.20 -15.94 -3.66
C LEU A 238 -13.78 -15.22 -4.92
N VAL A 239 -12.71 -15.67 -5.56
CA VAL A 239 -12.13 -15.05 -6.74
C VAL A 239 -11.84 -16.10 -7.81
N PRO A 240 -12.86 -16.53 -8.59
CA PRO A 240 -12.60 -17.32 -9.79
C PRO A 240 -11.80 -16.51 -10.80
N ARG A 241 -10.77 -17.13 -11.36
CA ARG A 241 -9.84 -16.51 -12.29
C ARG A 241 -9.63 -17.36 -13.52
N HIS A 242 -9.49 -16.68 -14.64
CA HIS A 242 -8.99 -17.24 -15.88
C HIS A 242 -7.62 -16.62 -16.19
N LEU A 243 -6.62 -17.47 -16.29
CA LEU A 243 -5.23 -17.11 -16.59
C LEU A 243 -4.90 -17.68 -17.97
N GLY A 244 -4.94 -16.85 -19.01
CA GLY A 244 -4.98 -17.28 -20.42
C GLY A 244 -4.01 -18.41 -20.79
N LYS A 245 -2.71 -18.27 -20.46
CA LYS A 245 -1.70 -19.29 -20.74
C LYS A 245 -1.65 -20.38 -19.68
N ARG A 246 -2.03 -20.11 -18.43
CA ARG A 246 -1.83 -20.98 -17.26
C ARG A 246 -3.03 -21.84 -16.93
N GLY A 247 -4.25 -21.36 -17.16
CA GLY A 247 -5.48 -22.12 -16.92
C GLY A 247 -6.44 -21.42 -15.96
N LEU A 248 -7.19 -22.20 -15.19
CA LEU A 248 -8.14 -21.68 -14.21
C LEU A 248 -7.49 -21.61 -12.82
N GLY A 249 -7.85 -20.61 -12.06
CA GLY A 249 -7.48 -20.45 -10.66
C GLY A 249 -8.69 -20.08 -9.81
N LEU A 250 -8.59 -20.33 -8.51
CA LEU A 250 -9.58 -19.96 -7.51
C LEU A 250 -8.88 -19.35 -6.30
N GLY A 251 -9.16 -18.08 -6.05
CA GLY A 251 -8.85 -17.42 -4.79
C GLY A 251 -10.01 -17.53 -3.82
N ALA A 252 -9.72 -17.62 -2.52
CA ALA A 252 -10.70 -17.54 -1.46
C ALA A 252 -10.08 -16.86 -0.23
N GLY A 253 -10.89 -16.20 0.58
CA GLY A 253 -10.38 -15.60 1.80
C GLY A 253 -11.46 -15.07 2.70
N ILE A 254 -11.01 -14.61 3.86
CA ILE A 254 -11.82 -13.95 4.87
C ILE A 254 -11.09 -12.73 5.40
N ASP A 255 -11.84 -11.71 5.74
CA ASP A 255 -11.39 -10.48 6.36
C ASP A 255 -12.24 -10.19 7.59
N LEU A 256 -11.58 -9.97 8.72
CA LEU A 256 -12.22 -9.62 9.98
C LEU A 256 -11.56 -8.37 10.56
N MET A 257 -12.32 -7.29 10.60
CA MET A 257 -11.91 -6.03 11.21
C MET A 257 -12.79 -5.70 12.43
N THR A 258 -12.15 -5.57 13.57
CA THR A 258 -12.77 -5.13 14.81
C THR A 258 -11.97 -3.96 15.40
N GLN A 259 -12.38 -3.44 16.57
CA GLN A 259 -11.61 -2.37 17.23
C GLN A 259 -10.19 -2.82 17.62
N ASP A 260 -10.02 -4.09 17.99
CA ASP A 260 -8.79 -4.62 18.56
C ASP A 260 -8.10 -5.65 17.65
N THR A 261 -8.73 -6.06 16.54
CA THR A 261 -8.25 -7.16 15.69
C THR A 261 -8.47 -6.83 14.22
N ASP A 262 -7.43 -7.01 13.44
CA ASP A 262 -7.41 -6.98 11.97
C ASP A 262 -6.85 -8.33 11.50
N LEU A 263 -7.70 -9.16 10.90
CA LEU A 263 -7.36 -10.50 10.41
C LEU A 263 -7.72 -10.61 8.93
N ASP A 264 -6.76 -10.96 8.12
CA ASP A 264 -6.91 -11.28 6.70
C ASP A 264 -6.32 -12.68 6.44
N ILE A 265 -7.09 -13.55 5.83
CA ILE A 265 -6.64 -14.87 5.36
C ILE A 265 -6.96 -14.97 3.89
N ALA A 266 -5.96 -15.21 3.07
CA ALA A 266 -6.10 -15.42 1.64
C ALA A 266 -5.49 -16.76 1.22
N LEU A 267 -6.22 -17.50 0.42
CA LEU A 267 -5.81 -18.75 -0.20
C LEU A 267 -5.94 -18.61 -1.71
N ASP A 268 -4.97 -19.09 -2.42
CA ASP A 268 -5.01 -19.19 -3.87
C ASP A 268 -4.64 -20.58 -4.36
N TRP A 269 -5.34 -21.03 -5.38
CA TRP A 269 -5.19 -22.38 -5.90
C TRP A 269 -5.35 -22.42 -7.42
N ILE A 270 -4.35 -22.97 -8.09
CA ILE A 270 -4.32 -23.22 -9.53
C ILE A 270 -4.14 -24.72 -9.70
N PRO A 271 -5.21 -25.47 -10.00
CA PRO A 271 -5.18 -26.93 -10.03
C PRO A 271 -4.21 -27.49 -11.06
N LYS A 272 -3.95 -26.75 -12.12
CA LYS A 272 -3.04 -27.17 -13.19
C LYS A 272 -2.47 -25.94 -13.91
N ASP A 273 -1.24 -25.57 -13.59
CA ASP A 273 -0.51 -24.53 -14.31
C ASP A 273 0.09 -25.13 -15.60
N ARG A 274 -0.50 -24.78 -16.74
CA ARG A 274 -0.19 -25.39 -18.05
C ARG A 274 1.21 -25.11 -18.55
N ILE A 275 1.87 -24.07 -18.04
CA ILE A 275 3.17 -23.62 -18.51
C ILE A 275 4.27 -23.71 -17.45
N TYR A 276 4.03 -24.42 -16.34
CA TYR A 276 4.99 -24.57 -15.26
C TYR A 276 4.98 -26.00 -14.71
N ASN A 277 6.18 -26.58 -14.52
CA ASN A 277 6.34 -27.97 -14.08
C ASN A 277 6.83 -28.11 -12.62
N GLY A 278 6.79 -27.04 -11.84
CA GLY A 278 7.29 -26.98 -10.47
C GLY A 278 8.71 -26.45 -10.34
N PHE A 279 9.44 -26.32 -11.44
CA PHE A 279 10.84 -25.90 -11.47
C PHE A 279 11.14 -24.83 -12.52
N MET A 280 10.56 -24.96 -13.70
CA MET A 280 10.80 -24.06 -14.81
C MET A 280 9.55 -23.87 -15.67
N GLY A 281 9.54 -22.79 -16.40
CA GLY A 281 8.52 -22.54 -17.41
C GLY A 281 8.64 -23.50 -18.61
N ARG A 282 7.55 -23.67 -19.36
CA ARG A 282 7.51 -24.55 -20.51
C ARG A 282 8.52 -24.16 -21.60
N GLN A 283 8.69 -22.88 -21.82
CA GLN A 283 9.64 -22.40 -22.82
C GLN A 283 11.09 -22.79 -22.47
N ASP A 284 11.48 -22.61 -21.21
CA ASP A 284 12.82 -22.97 -20.74
C ASP A 284 13.00 -24.51 -20.77
N PHE A 285 11.91 -25.24 -20.47
CA PHE A 285 11.90 -26.70 -20.55
C PHE A 285 12.09 -27.21 -22.00
N ASP A 286 11.39 -26.58 -22.95
CA ASP A 286 11.50 -26.97 -24.37
C ASP A 286 12.92 -26.67 -24.91
N GLU A 287 13.53 -25.55 -24.51
CA GLU A 287 14.93 -25.24 -24.82
C GLU A 287 15.91 -26.26 -24.20
N PHE A 288 15.64 -26.68 -22.97
CA PHE A 288 16.43 -27.68 -22.27
C PHE A 288 16.27 -29.11 -22.87
N SER A 289 15.02 -29.51 -23.19
CA SER A 289 14.67 -30.85 -23.63
C SER A 289 15.09 -31.16 -25.07
N ASN A 290 15.33 -30.13 -25.89
CA ASN A 290 15.85 -30.34 -27.25
C ASN A 290 17.19 -31.14 -27.27
N ASN A 291 17.87 -31.25 -26.12
CA ASN A 291 19.11 -32.04 -25.95
C ASN A 291 18.88 -33.40 -25.24
N SER A 292 17.65 -33.70 -24.75
CA SER A 292 17.38 -34.97 -24.05
C SER A 292 15.92 -35.43 -24.23
N SER A 293 15.75 -36.50 -25.00
CA SER A 293 14.44 -37.05 -25.37
C SER A 293 13.72 -37.90 -24.29
N LEU A 294 14.15 -37.80 -23.02
CA LEU A 294 13.70 -38.72 -21.96
C LEU A 294 12.78 -38.09 -20.92
N ILE A 295 12.49 -36.78 -21.00
CA ILE A 295 11.73 -36.06 -19.97
C ILE A 295 10.48 -35.43 -20.60
N SER A 296 9.31 -35.67 -20.00
CA SER A 296 8.05 -35.04 -20.40
C SER A 296 7.75 -33.86 -19.50
N PHE A 297 7.18 -32.79 -20.07
CA PHE A 297 6.68 -31.65 -19.30
C PHE A 297 5.36 -32.00 -18.62
N GLU A 298 5.33 -32.00 -17.29
CA GLU A 298 4.14 -32.28 -16.49
C GLU A 298 3.70 -31.03 -15.74
N PRO A 299 2.55 -30.46 -16.10
CA PRO A 299 1.98 -29.31 -15.37
C PRO A 299 1.65 -29.65 -13.93
N VAL A 300 1.93 -28.74 -13.02
CA VAL A 300 1.73 -28.92 -11.57
C VAL A 300 0.58 -28.10 -11.01
N THR A 301 0.08 -28.54 -9.86
CA THR A 301 -0.82 -27.77 -9.01
C THR A 301 -0.02 -26.73 -8.25
N ARG A 302 -0.50 -25.49 -8.24
CA ARG A 302 0.13 -24.39 -7.49
C ARG A 302 -0.85 -23.79 -6.48
N TRP A 303 -0.31 -23.36 -5.35
CA TRP A 303 -1.11 -22.72 -4.31
C TRP A 303 -0.28 -21.73 -3.51
N MET A 304 -0.99 -20.81 -2.87
CA MET A 304 -0.47 -19.84 -1.93
C MET A 304 -1.43 -19.71 -0.75
N ALA A 305 -0.87 -19.55 0.44
CA ALA A 305 -1.58 -19.19 1.65
C ALA A 305 -0.94 -17.94 2.28
N ASP A 306 -1.76 -16.97 2.61
CA ASP A 306 -1.36 -15.72 3.26
C ASP A 306 -2.26 -15.51 4.49
N VAL A 307 -1.65 -15.36 5.67
CA VAL A 307 -2.33 -15.12 6.93
C VAL A 307 -1.74 -13.86 7.56
N TYR A 308 -2.57 -12.86 7.71
CA TYR A 308 -2.22 -11.65 8.43
C TYR A 308 -3.16 -11.46 9.62
N LEU A 309 -2.59 -11.28 10.80
CA LEU A 309 -3.32 -10.93 12.01
C LEU A 309 -2.56 -9.82 12.73
N ARG A 310 -3.25 -8.75 13.01
CA ARG A 310 -2.79 -7.70 13.92
C ARG A 310 -3.81 -7.52 15.03
N GLY A 311 -3.36 -7.65 16.27
CA GLY A 311 -4.21 -7.52 17.46
C GLY A 311 -3.57 -6.62 18.51
N ALA A 312 -4.40 -5.90 19.27
CA ALA A 312 -3.99 -5.06 20.39
C ALA A 312 -4.99 -5.22 21.55
N TYR A 313 -4.59 -5.99 22.57
CA TYR A 313 -5.46 -6.36 23.69
C TYR A 313 -4.85 -5.84 25.01
N GLY A 314 -5.15 -4.59 25.34
CA GLY A 314 -4.55 -3.92 26.48
C GLY A 314 -3.01 -3.83 26.33
N PRO A 315 -2.21 -4.43 27.25
CA PRO A 315 -0.75 -4.41 27.14
C PRO A 315 -0.19 -5.43 26.13
N ILE A 316 -1.03 -6.30 25.55
CA ILE A 316 -0.61 -7.36 24.64
C ILE A 316 -0.83 -6.92 23.20
N SER A 317 0.18 -7.07 22.37
CA SER A 317 0.11 -6.91 20.91
C SER A 317 0.46 -8.21 20.22
N THR A 318 -0.25 -8.51 19.13
CA THR A 318 0.01 -9.69 18.30
C THR A 318 0.17 -9.28 16.84
N LEU A 319 1.12 -9.89 16.15
CA LEU A 319 1.31 -9.77 14.71
C LEU A 319 1.62 -11.17 14.16
N ILE A 320 0.79 -11.61 13.23
CA ILE A 320 1.09 -12.75 12.37
C ILE A 320 1.15 -12.20 10.94
N ASP A 321 2.25 -12.40 10.27
CA ASP A 321 2.43 -12.16 8.84
C ASP A 321 3.09 -13.40 8.26
N TYR A 322 2.27 -14.35 7.82
CA TYR A 322 2.71 -15.68 7.45
C TYR A 322 2.30 -15.98 6.02
N ARG A 323 3.28 -16.15 5.16
CA ARG A 323 3.08 -16.48 3.75
C ARG A 323 3.79 -17.77 3.41
N SER A 324 3.11 -18.61 2.64
CA SER A 324 3.67 -19.85 2.12
C SER A 324 3.10 -20.15 0.73
N SER A 325 3.89 -20.83 -0.08
CA SER A 325 3.51 -21.18 -1.43
C SER A 325 3.96 -22.61 -1.79
N SER A 326 3.36 -23.15 -2.85
CA SER A 326 3.69 -24.48 -3.38
C SER A 326 5.11 -24.56 -3.92
N ASP A 327 5.62 -23.46 -4.42
CA ASP A 327 6.88 -23.40 -5.14
C ASP A 327 7.54 -22.01 -5.03
N TYR A 328 8.81 -21.93 -5.38
CA TYR A 328 9.63 -20.74 -5.25
C TYR A 328 9.24 -19.61 -6.20
N ASP A 329 8.65 -19.95 -7.34
CA ASP A 329 8.32 -18.99 -8.39
C ASP A 329 6.91 -18.45 -8.28
N TYR A 330 6.12 -18.93 -7.29
CA TYR A 330 4.73 -18.52 -7.15
C TYR A 330 4.59 -17.00 -7.04
N PHE A 331 5.26 -16.40 -6.07
CA PHE A 331 5.19 -14.95 -5.84
C PHE A 331 5.80 -14.12 -6.99
N ARG A 332 6.77 -14.69 -7.69
CA ARG A 332 7.38 -14.06 -8.86
C ARG A 332 6.40 -14.01 -10.05
N HIS A 333 5.65 -15.11 -10.27
CA HIS A 333 4.72 -15.21 -11.39
C HIS A 333 3.40 -14.47 -11.16
N PHE A 334 2.92 -14.44 -9.93
CA PHE A 334 1.60 -13.92 -9.61
C PHE A 334 1.63 -12.67 -8.72
N GLY A 335 2.77 -12.31 -8.17
CA GLY A 335 2.91 -11.16 -7.28
C GLY A 335 2.10 -11.30 -5.99
N SER A 336 1.74 -10.17 -5.42
CA SER A 336 0.85 -10.07 -4.26
C SER A 336 -0.60 -9.72 -4.64
N ASP A 337 -0.96 -9.82 -5.91
CA ASP A 337 -2.22 -9.32 -6.47
C ASP A 337 -3.48 -10.03 -5.96
N PHE A 338 -3.32 -11.02 -5.10
CA PHE A 338 -4.43 -11.84 -4.60
C PHE A 338 -4.99 -11.42 -3.25
N SER A 339 -4.34 -10.51 -2.58
CA SER A 339 -4.85 -9.90 -1.36
C SER A 339 -5.82 -8.77 -1.73
N ILE A 340 -7.11 -9.05 -1.74
CA ILE A 340 -8.16 -8.09 -2.13
C ILE A 340 -8.20 -6.91 -1.16
N ASN A 341 -7.79 -7.08 0.09
CA ASN A 341 -7.92 -6.09 1.16
C ASN A 341 -6.60 -5.53 1.68
N ARG A 342 -5.45 -6.07 1.32
CA ARG A 342 -4.19 -5.49 1.78
C ARG A 342 -3.86 -4.24 0.97
N ASN A 343 -4.11 -3.09 1.59
CA ASN A 343 -3.59 -1.79 1.14
C ASN A 343 -2.07 -1.64 1.32
N GLN A 344 -1.37 -2.72 1.62
CA GLN A 344 0.08 -2.73 1.64
C GLN A 344 0.57 -3.37 0.35
N PRO A 345 1.11 -2.57 -0.59
CA PRO A 345 1.92 -3.12 -1.64
C PRO A 345 3.02 -3.93 -0.96
N PHE A 346 3.40 -5.06 -1.54
CA PHE A 346 4.65 -5.73 -1.21
C PHE A 346 5.73 -4.65 -1.17
N GLU A 347 6.20 -4.28 0.02
CA GLU A 347 7.34 -3.39 0.14
C GLU A 347 8.57 -4.17 -0.36
N GLY A 348 8.86 -3.99 -1.62
CA GLY A 348 9.98 -4.60 -2.30
C GLY A 348 9.54 -5.44 -3.49
N ASN A 349 9.76 -4.94 -4.66
CA ASN A 349 9.55 -5.56 -5.98
C ASN A 349 10.47 -6.76 -6.24
N ASN A 350 10.83 -7.52 -5.25
CA ASN A 350 11.43 -8.86 -5.32
C ASN A 350 11.79 -9.32 -3.90
N PRO A 351 10.88 -9.83 -3.09
CA PRO A 351 11.29 -10.47 -1.88
C PRO A 351 12.04 -11.75 -2.30
N LEU A 352 13.35 -11.73 -2.10
CA LEU A 352 14.18 -12.93 -2.28
C LEU A 352 13.64 -14.09 -1.42
N ASP A 353 12.92 -13.76 -0.34
CA ASP A 353 12.28 -14.72 0.55
C ASP A 353 10.98 -14.12 1.13
N ALA A 354 9.89 -14.87 1.07
CA ALA A 354 8.66 -14.50 1.74
C ALA A 354 8.83 -14.67 3.26
N THR A 355 8.71 -13.57 4.00
CA THR A 355 8.90 -13.57 5.44
C THR A 355 7.71 -14.19 6.15
N GLN A 356 7.99 -15.05 7.14
CA GLN A 356 7.02 -15.67 8.03
C GLN A 356 7.25 -15.16 9.45
N ILE A 357 6.35 -14.34 9.98
CA ILE A 357 6.46 -13.72 11.29
C ILE A 357 5.26 -14.12 12.15
N ILE A 358 5.56 -14.57 13.38
CA ILE A 358 4.59 -14.65 14.47
C ILE A 358 5.22 -13.92 15.66
N ASP A 359 4.60 -12.84 16.08
CA ASP A 359 5.13 -11.90 17.07
C ASP A 359 4.08 -11.62 18.14
N VAL A 360 4.41 -11.88 19.38
CA VAL A 360 3.57 -11.56 20.53
C VAL A 360 4.34 -10.66 21.47
N GLY A 361 3.85 -9.45 21.65
CA GLY A 361 4.44 -8.43 22.50
C GLY A 361 3.60 -8.19 23.75
N PHE A 362 4.26 -7.87 24.87
CA PHE A 362 3.67 -7.36 26.07
C PHE A 362 4.42 -6.10 26.48
N GLN A 363 3.72 -5.01 26.73
CA GLN A 363 4.32 -3.74 27.11
C GLN A 363 3.55 -3.07 28.25
N GLU A 364 4.25 -2.91 29.40
CA GLU A 364 3.68 -2.22 30.56
C GLU A 364 4.79 -1.65 31.45
N GLY A 365 4.61 -0.45 31.99
CA GLY A 365 5.50 0.13 33.01
C GLY A 365 6.98 0.21 32.62
N GLY A 366 7.31 0.41 31.35
CA GLY A 366 8.69 0.42 30.85
C GLY A 366 9.27 -0.97 30.56
N LEU A 367 8.57 -2.04 30.88
CA LEU A 367 8.88 -3.41 30.53
C LEU A 367 8.30 -3.73 29.15
N ASN A 368 9.09 -4.32 28.28
CA ASN A 368 8.68 -4.86 27.00
C ASN A 368 9.19 -6.29 26.87
N VAL A 369 8.29 -7.22 26.65
CA VAL A 369 8.57 -8.65 26.42
C VAL A 369 8.08 -8.98 25.04
N ARG A 370 8.86 -9.67 24.24
CA ARG A 370 8.52 -10.06 22.88
C ARG A 370 8.88 -11.50 22.61
N LEU A 371 7.93 -12.29 22.17
CA LEU A 371 8.12 -13.64 21.69
C LEU A 371 7.96 -13.66 20.18
N LEU A 372 9.00 -14.04 19.46
CA LEU A 372 9.09 -14.00 18.01
C LEU A 372 9.41 -15.37 17.42
N TYR A 373 8.62 -15.77 16.44
CA TYR A 373 9.01 -16.72 15.41
C TYR A 373 9.25 -15.95 14.11
N GLN A 374 10.39 -16.18 13.46
CA GLN A 374 10.69 -15.63 12.15
C GLN A 374 11.27 -16.72 11.26
N GLY A 375 10.52 -17.06 10.23
CA GLY A 375 10.93 -17.95 9.15
C GLY A 375 10.95 -17.23 7.82
N PHE A 376 11.38 -17.95 6.80
CA PHE A 376 11.42 -17.47 5.41
C PHE A 376 10.96 -18.60 4.50
N ASP A 377 10.05 -18.29 3.58
CA ASP A 377 9.77 -19.14 2.44
C ASP A 377 10.56 -18.61 1.23
N ARG A 378 11.25 -19.49 0.54
CA ARG A 378 12.15 -19.10 -0.55
C ARG A 378 11.34 -18.65 -1.76
N SER A 379 11.80 -17.56 -2.38
CA SER A 379 11.32 -17.10 -3.70
C SER A 379 12.40 -17.23 -4.79
N ASN A 380 13.59 -17.80 -4.46
CA ASN A 380 14.68 -17.93 -5.41
C ASN A 380 15.60 -19.11 -5.06
N TYR A 381 15.97 -19.95 -6.04
CA TYR A 381 16.89 -21.09 -5.86
C TYR A 381 18.32 -20.69 -5.51
N LEU A 382 18.78 -19.51 -5.95
CA LEU A 382 20.14 -19.05 -5.75
C LEU A 382 20.35 -18.35 -4.40
N SER A 383 19.28 -17.90 -3.72
CA SER A 383 19.41 -17.28 -2.42
C SER A 383 19.73 -18.34 -1.37
N GLN A 384 20.78 -18.11 -0.59
CA GLN A 384 20.97 -18.91 0.60
C GLN A 384 19.93 -18.53 1.63
N PRO A 385 19.20 -19.50 2.21
CA PRO A 385 18.17 -19.20 3.19
C PRO A 385 18.79 -18.52 4.41
N GLY A 386 18.11 -17.52 4.92
CA GLY A 386 18.39 -16.93 6.22
C GLY A 386 18.18 -17.95 7.36
N PHE A 387 18.75 -17.69 8.51
CA PHE A 387 18.46 -18.48 9.69
C PHE A 387 17.03 -18.19 10.18
N ILE A 388 16.30 -19.25 10.47
CA ILE A 388 15.01 -19.20 11.13
C ILE A 388 15.25 -18.96 12.62
N ARG A 389 14.51 -18.05 13.22
CA ARG A 389 14.43 -17.83 14.67
C ARG A 389 13.19 -18.55 15.21
N SER A 390 13.43 -19.55 16.06
CA SER A 390 12.31 -20.41 16.50
C SER A 390 12.61 -21.10 17.83
N PRO A 391 12.19 -20.52 18.97
CA PRO A 391 11.69 -19.15 19.18
C PRO A 391 12.81 -18.14 19.46
N GLN A 392 12.45 -16.85 19.48
CA GLN A 392 13.25 -15.77 20.06
C GLN A 392 12.44 -15.09 21.16
N LEU A 393 12.98 -15.00 22.34
CA LEU A 393 12.42 -14.23 23.46
C LEU A 393 13.30 -12.98 23.66
N GLU A 394 12.68 -11.82 23.56
CA GLU A 394 13.30 -10.54 23.90
C GLU A 394 12.66 -9.95 25.15
N LEU A 395 13.51 -9.45 26.04
CA LEU A 395 13.12 -8.72 27.22
C LEU A 395 13.87 -7.40 27.25
N SER A 396 13.16 -6.29 27.33
CA SER A 396 13.76 -4.98 27.54
C SER A 396 13.02 -4.21 28.61
N TYR A 397 13.79 -3.48 29.39
CA TYR A 397 13.30 -2.61 30.44
C TYR A 397 14.03 -1.29 30.37
N SER A 398 13.34 -0.20 30.59
CA SER A 398 13.93 1.12 30.72
C SER A 398 13.09 1.96 31.66
N ASN A 399 13.77 2.53 32.68
CA ASN A 399 13.14 3.40 33.65
C ASN A 399 14.00 4.63 33.92
N GLN A 400 13.36 5.75 34.10
CA GLN A 400 13.99 7.00 34.48
C GLN A 400 14.19 7.01 36.00
N ILE A 401 15.46 7.02 36.45
CA ILE A 401 15.81 7.02 37.87
C ILE A 401 15.73 8.43 38.45
N VAL A 402 16.27 9.40 37.73
CA VAL A 402 16.19 10.84 38.02
C VAL A 402 15.99 11.60 36.71
N PRO A 403 15.51 12.86 36.72
CA PRO A 403 15.34 13.62 35.51
C PRO A 403 16.61 13.60 34.63
N GLY A 404 16.44 13.12 33.40
CA GLY A 404 17.52 13.00 32.41
C GLY A 404 18.39 11.76 32.54
N VAL A 405 18.27 10.93 33.57
CA VAL A 405 19.04 9.66 33.72
C VAL A 405 18.10 8.47 33.66
N SER A 406 18.31 7.57 32.72
CA SER A 406 17.60 6.30 32.64
C SER A 406 18.52 5.10 32.67
N LEU A 407 18.11 4.09 33.42
CA LEU A 407 18.72 2.77 33.44
C LEU A 407 17.83 1.80 32.66
N GLY A 408 18.45 1.02 31.82
CA GLY A 408 17.73 0.00 31.07
C GLY A 408 18.59 -1.21 30.78
N PHE A 409 17.96 -2.28 30.35
CA PHE A 409 18.62 -3.41 29.77
C PHE A 409 17.83 -4.00 28.59
N ARG A 410 18.55 -4.67 27.73
CA ARG A 410 17.96 -5.54 26.68
C ARG A 410 18.56 -6.92 26.83
N SER A 411 17.71 -7.93 26.76
CA SER A 411 18.13 -9.33 26.79
C SER A 411 17.42 -10.08 25.66
N GLU A 412 18.08 -11.07 25.10
CA GLU A 412 17.54 -11.95 24.08
C GLU A 412 18.02 -13.36 24.30
N ILE A 413 17.12 -14.31 24.11
CA ILE A 413 17.42 -15.73 23.94
C ILE A 413 16.81 -16.14 22.63
N ALA A 414 17.62 -16.60 21.68
CA ALA A 414 17.14 -16.99 20.36
C ALA A 414 17.70 -18.35 19.95
N HIS A 415 16.82 -19.22 19.47
CA HIS A 415 17.21 -20.46 18.84
C HIS A 415 17.21 -20.28 17.32
N PHE A 416 18.37 -20.46 16.72
CA PHE A 416 18.57 -20.35 15.27
C PHE A 416 18.67 -21.73 14.65
N ARG A 417 18.01 -21.90 13.51
CA ARG A 417 18.11 -23.12 12.69
C ARG A 417 18.10 -22.77 11.20
N LYS A 418 18.79 -23.53 10.38
CA LYS A 418 18.63 -23.47 8.92
C LYS A 418 17.53 -24.42 8.49
N LYS A 419 16.69 -23.99 7.54
CA LYS A 419 15.72 -24.88 6.86
C LYS A 419 16.52 -25.85 5.97
N LYS A 420 16.19 -27.12 6.00
CA LYS A 420 16.76 -28.10 5.10
C LYS A 420 16.10 -27.90 3.71
N TYR A 421 16.90 -27.65 2.69
CA TYR A 421 16.42 -27.61 1.32
C TYR A 421 16.88 -28.86 0.62
N GLU A 422 15.96 -29.63 0.08
CA GLU A 422 16.27 -30.70 -0.83
C GLU A 422 16.54 -30.07 -2.21
N LEU A 423 17.74 -30.20 -2.71
CA LEU A 423 18.05 -29.89 -4.09
C LEU A 423 17.33 -30.90 -4.98
N ASN A 424 16.67 -30.40 -6.00
CA ASN A 424 15.98 -31.24 -6.95
C ASN A 424 16.99 -32.15 -7.66
N PRO A 425 16.78 -33.47 -7.70
CA PRO A 425 17.66 -34.41 -8.37
C PRO A 425 17.91 -34.12 -9.86
N PHE A 426 17.03 -33.31 -10.52
CA PHE A 426 17.25 -32.87 -11.90
C PHE A 426 18.37 -31.87 -12.06
N TYR A 427 18.76 -31.14 -10.99
CA TYR A 427 19.88 -30.21 -11.04
C TYR A 427 21.20 -30.81 -10.54
N VAL A 428 21.17 -32.02 -10.00
CA VAL A 428 22.31 -32.67 -9.34
C VAL A 428 23.20 -33.50 -10.30
N GLY A 429 22.89 -33.55 -11.58
CA GLY A 429 23.63 -34.40 -12.52
C GLY A 429 25.13 -34.12 -12.69
N SER A 430 25.72 -33.07 -12.14
CA SER A 430 27.14 -32.77 -12.23
C SER A 430 27.73 -31.89 -11.14
N LEU A 431 26.97 -31.51 -10.13
CA LEU A 431 27.53 -30.82 -8.97
C LEU A 431 27.34 -31.70 -7.75
N ASP A 432 28.43 -32.26 -7.26
CA ASP A 432 28.61 -32.73 -5.89
C ASP A 432 28.45 -31.53 -4.91
N MET A 433 27.34 -30.82 -5.02
CA MET A 433 26.84 -29.94 -3.98
C MET A 433 26.22 -30.81 -2.90
N VAL A 434 27.11 -31.62 -2.36
CA VAL A 434 26.89 -32.32 -1.11
C VAL A 434 26.11 -31.42 -0.16
N GLU A 435 25.01 -31.95 0.35
CA GLU A 435 24.31 -31.63 1.56
C GLU A 435 25.16 -30.96 2.66
N THR A 436 25.69 -29.80 2.43
CA THR A 436 26.45 -29.07 3.44
C THR A 436 25.59 -28.30 4.43
N SER A 437 24.28 -28.43 4.34
CA SER A 437 23.35 -27.64 5.17
C SER A 437 22.81 -28.38 6.38
N HIS A 438 23.23 -29.59 6.67
CA HIS A 438 22.86 -30.28 7.89
C HIS A 438 23.63 -29.70 9.06
N GLY A 439 22.97 -29.05 9.99
CA GLY A 439 23.50 -28.88 11.32
C GLY A 439 23.82 -27.48 11.82
N ASN A 440 23.67 -26.42 11.01
CA ASN A 440 23.88 -25.08 11.56
C ASN A 440 22.66 -24.64 12.37
N SER A 441 22.57 -25.12 13.60
CA SER A 441 21.55 -24.73 14.57
C SER A 441 22.18 -24.50 15.93
N GLY A 442 21.62 -23.64 16.74
CA GLY A 442 22.08 -23.39 18.08
C GLY A 442 21.37 -22.22 18.74
N LYS A 443 21.84 -21.90 19.96
CA LYS A 443 21.26 -20.88 20.81
C LYS A 443 22.16 -19.66 20.92
N ARG A 444 21.60 -18.48 20.85
CA ARG A 444 22.27 -17.23 21.16
C ARG A 444 21.64 -16.58 22.39
N TRP A 445 22.49 -16.10 23.28
CA TRP A 445 22.15 -15.27 24.41
C TRP A 445 22.75 -13.89 24.22
N PHE A 446 21.94 -12.85 24.39
CA PHE A 446 22.40 -11.47 24.34
C PHE A 446 21.90 -10.73 25.58
N LEU A 447 22.81 -9.90 26.17
CA LEU A 447 22.48 -9.03 27.29
C LEU A 447 23.18 -7.69 27.10
N GLN A 448 22.44 -6.60 27.22
CA GLN A 448 22.95 -5.23 27.12
C GLN A 448 22.38 -4.37 28.25
N PRO A 449 23.00 -4.34 29.45
CA PRO A 449 22.74 -3.31 30.44
C PRO A 449 23.22 -1.96 29.90
N ARG A 450 22.44 -0.88 30.14
CA ARG A 450 22.70 0.43 29.59
C ARG A 450 22.27 1.52 30.56
N LEU A 451 23.13 2.54 30.71
CA LEU A 451 22.84 3.79 31.38
C LEU A 451 22.81 4.92 30.36
N ASP A 452 21.75 5.68 30.31
CA ASP A 452 21.60 6.81 29.45
C ASP A 452 21.41 8.10 30.27
N TRP A 453 22.17 9.13 29.92
CA TRP A 453 21.97 10.46 30.42
C TRP A 453 21.66 11.41 29.27
N SER A 454 20.68 12.28 29.43
CA SER A 454 20.29 13.25 28.43
C SER A 454 19.90 14.60 29.03
N ASP A 455 20.43 15.67 28.45
CA ASP A 455 20.01 17.05 28.70
C ASP A 455 19.55 17.66 27.37
N ILE A 456 18.24 17.71 27.18
CA ILE A 456 17.60 18.17 25.96
C ILE A 456 16.81 19.43 26.26
N LYS A 457 17.22 20.53 25.62
CA LYS A 457 16.55 21.84 25.67
C LYS A 457 16.36 22.36 24.25
N ALA A 458 15.60 23.43 24.08
CA ALA A 458 15.32 23.99 22.75
C ALA A 458 16.60 24.33 21.96
N HIS A 459 17.66 24.73 22.65
CA HIS A 459 18.94 25.19 22.07
C HIS A 459 20.07 24.17 22.19
N LYS A 460 19.92 23.08 22.94
CA LYS A 460 20.98 22.09 23.13
C LYS A 460 20.41 20.68 23.25
N ARG A 461 21.17 19.73 22.78
CA ARG A 461 20.94 18.30 22.96
C ARG A 461 22.27 17.63 23.33
N ILE A 462 22.34 17.09 24.52
CA ILE A 462 23.47 16.30 24.98
C ILE A 462 22.92 14.96 25.39
N LYS A 463 23.49 13.90 24.85
CA LYS A 463 23.17 12.52 25.20
C LYS A 463 24.46 11.75 25.45
N VAL A 464 24.51 11.06 26.55
CA VAL A 464 25.61 10.12 26.88
C VAL A 464 24.98 8.78 27.18
N ALA A 465 25.49 7.73 26.56
CA ALA A 465 25.06 6.37 26.79
C ALA A 465 26.29 5.51 27.07
N MET A 466 26.20 4.63 28.04
CA MET A 466 27.24 3.65 28.34
C MET A 466 26.60 2.30 28.66
N GLY A 467 27.31 1.24 28.35
CA GLY A 467 26.78 -0.10 28.60
C GLY A 467 27.78 -1.22 28.22
N ILE A 468 27.27 -2.43 28.31
CA ILE A 468 28.01 -3.64 27.98
C ILE A 468 27.22 -4.45 26.98
N ASP A 469 27.82 -4.85 25.89
CA ASP A 469 27.29 -5.82 24.93
C ASP A 469 27.89 -7.20 25.31
N ALA A 470 27.04 -8.10 25.80
CA ALA A 470 27.42 -9.47 26.11
C ALA A 470 26.67 -10.43 25.18
N VAL A 471 27.39 -11.26 24.45
CA VAL A 471 26.86 -12.29 23.53
C VAL A 471 27.49 -13.64 23.87
N ALA A 472 26.65 -14.66 23.93
CA ALA A 472 27.11 -16.05 24.12
C ALA A 472 26.37 -16.96 23.13
N TYR A 473 27.08 -17.94 22.61
CA TYR A 473 26.55 -18.98 21.73
C TYR A 473 26.73 -20.32 22.41
N ASP A 474 25.68 -21.12 22.44
CA ASP A 474 25.65 -22.45 22.99
C ASP A 474 25.01 -23.43 22.00
N ASP A 475 25.54 -24.66 22.01
CA ASP A 475 25.03 -25.77 21.20
C ASP A 475 24.96 -25.49 19.68
N PHE A 476 25.85 -24.63 19.17
CA PHE A 476 26.03 -24.52 17.75
C PHE A 476 26.82 -25.70 17.19
N TYR A 477 26.31 -26.26 16.10
CA TYR A 477 26.96 -27.33 15.36
C TYR A 477 27.34 -26.76 13.99
N GLN A 478 28.60 -26.85 13.65
CA GLN A 478 29.16 -26.34 12.39
C GLN A 478 30.03 -27.38 11.73
N HIS A 479 29.96 -27.52 10.41
CA HIS A 479 30.92 -28.34 9.67
C HIS A 479 32.29 -27.67 9.68
N SER A 480 33.30 -28.38 10.03
CA SER A 480 34.69 -27.89 10.05
C SER A 480 35.31 -28.18 8.67
N GLY A 481 35.41 -27.16 7.82
CA GLY A 481 36.07 -27.29 6.50
C GLY A 481 35.44 -28.38 5.60
N ASN A 482 36.27 -29.22 5.04
CA ASN A 482 35.87 -30.36 4.16
C ASN A 482 35.44 -31.62 4.94
N SER A 483 35.27 -31.58 6.25
CA SER A 483 34.88 -32.74 7.05
C SER A 483 33.36 -32.85 7.16
N THR A 484 32.87 -34.10 7.10
CA THR A 484 31.46 -34.42 7.35
C THR A 484 31.10 -34.41 8.83
N GLU A 485 32.09 -34.18 9.73
CA GLU A 485 31.84 -34.15 11.16
C GLU A 485 31.37 -32.77 11.63
N LEU A 486 30.30 -32.78 12.41
CA LEU A 486 29.75 -31.61 13.07
C LEU A 486 30.57 -31.31 14.35
N GLN A 487 31.23 -30.16 14.38
CA GLN A 487 31.91 -29.68 15.57
C GLN A 487 31.01 -28.76 16.38
N LYS A 488 30.99 -28.98 17.69
CA LYS A 488 30.26 -28.10 18.62
C LYS A 488 31.04 -26.80 18.81
N PHE A 489 30.35 -25.69 18.59
CA PHE A 489 30.89 -24.36 18.75
C PHE A 489 30.24 -23.67 19.96
N SER A 490 31.08 -23.13 20.84
CA SER A 490 30.65 -22.29 21.98
C SER A 490 31.56 -21.08 22.08
N GLN A 491 30.99 -19.91 22.15
CA GLN A 491 31.75 -18.67 22.19
C GLN A 491 31.06 -17.64 23.09
N ARG A 492 31.84 -16.86 23.82
CA ARG A 492 31.39 -15.74 24.65
C ARG A 492 32.17 -14.49 24.31
N SER A 493 31.47 -13.36 24.21
CA SER A 493 32.07 -12.04 23.95
C SER A 493 31.41 -11.00 24.86
N GLN A 494 32.23 -10.13 25.43
CA GLN A 494 31.77 -8.99 26.23
C GLN A 494 32.53 -7.75 25.76
N LYS A 495 31.80 -6.68 25.48
CA LYS A 495 32.38 -5.40 25.04
C LYS A 495 31.70 -4.24 25.74
N PHE A 496 32.52 -3.37 26.30
CA PHE A 496 32.01 -2.10 26.86
C PHE A 496 31.86 -1.06 25.78
N PHE A 497 30.79 -0.26 25.82
CA PHE A 497 30.62 0.86 24.91
C PHE A 497 30.30 2.16 25.65
N ILE A 498 30.70 3.27 25.01
CA ILE A 498 30.31 4.62 25.36
C ILE A 498 29.94 5.40 24.07
N SER A 499 28.82 6.13 24.11
CA SER A 499 28.37 6.99 23.05
C SER A 499 28.09 8.36 23.64
N THR A 500 28.64 9.41 23.04
CA THR A 500 28.38 10.79 23.42
C THR A 500 27.94 11.57 22.18
N ASP A 501 26.75 12.19 22.19
CA ASP A 501 26.19 12.95 21.11
C ASP A 501 25.78 14.36 21.61
N MET A 502 26.44 15.36 21.11
CA MET A 502 26.25 16.75 21.51
C MET A 502 25.88 17.60 20.28
N ALA A 503 24.80 18.37 20.39
CA ALA A 503 24.42 19.35 19.39
C ALA A 503 23.93 20.62 20.06
N TYR A 504 24.31 21.74 19.51
CA TYR A 504 23.82 23.05 19.91
C TYR A 504 23.11 23.71 18.74
N ARG A 505 21.99 24.36 19.02
CA ARG A 505 21.20 25.06 18.01
C ARG A 505 21.25 26.55 18.27
N PHE A 506 21.86 27.26 17.33
CA PHE A 506 21.81 28.72 17.25
C PHE A 506 20.73 29.11 16.27
N GLN A 507 20.00 30.18 16.58
CA GLN A 507 18.92 30.67 15.72
C GLN A 507 19.04 32.18 15.59
N LYS A 508 18.89 32.67 14.35
CA LYS A 508 18.91 34.08 14.00
C LYS A 508 17.75 34.40 13.06
N PRO A 509 16.95 35.43 13.31
CA PRO A 509 16.04 35.95 12.32
C PRO A 509 16.84 36.66 11.21
N ILE A 510 16.40 36.45 9.96
CA ILE A 510 16.97 37.06 8.76
C ILE A 510 15.85 37.56 7.87
N THR A 511 16.03 38.72 7.24
CA THR A 511 15.11 39.25 6.24
C THR A 511 15.76 39.13 4.87
N LEU A 512 15.12 38.41 3.94
CA LEU A 512 15.56 38.22 2.59
C LEU A 512 14.41 38.61 1.65
N THR A 513 14.67 39.53 0.72
CA THR A 513 13.68 39.95 -0.30
C THR A 513 12.31 40.32 0.26
N GLY A 514 12.30 41.01 1.43
CA GLY A 514 11.04 41.42 2.08
C GLY A 514 10.29 40.37 2.90
N TYR A 515 10.80 39.13 2.95
CA TYR A 515 10.22 38.07 3.75
C TYR A 515 11.07 37.77 4.99
N ASN A 516 10.38 37.46 6.10
CA ASN A 516 11.02 37.14 7.36
C ASN A 516 11.27 35.62 7.46
N PHE A 517 12.54 35.25 7.65
CA PHE A 517 12.99 33.88 7.84
C PHE A 517 13.71 33.74 9.18
N ALA A 518 13.82 32.50 9.64
CA ALA A 518 14.72 32.12 10.71
C ALA A 518 15.81 31.18 10.15
N GLN A 519 17.05 31.53 10.36
CA GLN A 519 18.18 30.65 10.08
C GLN A 519 18.61 29.95 11.38
N THR A 520 18.77 28.63 11.31
CA THR A 520 19.40 27.84 12.37
C THR A 520 20.77 27.40 11.95
N LEU A 521 21.69 27.30 12.93
CA LEU A 521 23.01 26.70 12.77
C LEU A 521 23.18 25.67 13.89
N GLU A 522 23.43 24.42 13.54
CA GLU A 522 23.51 23.32 14.49
C GLU A 522 24.83 22.55 14.32
N PRO A 523 25.92 22.94 15.00
CA PRO A 523 27.09 22.09 15.15
C PRO A 523 26.75 20.88 15.98
N ARG A 524 27.25 19.70 15.54
CA ARG A 524 27.05 18.41 16.21
C ARG A 524 28.36 17.65 16.28
N VAL A 525 28.65 17.08 17.43
CA VAL A 525 29.78 16.22 17.68
C VAL A 525 29.28 14.91 18.26
N LYS A 526 29.73 13.80 17.72
CA LYS A 526 29.39 12.49 18.25
C LYS A 526 30.66 11.63 18.35
N TYR A 527 30.91 11.11 19.53
CA TYR A 527 31.99 10.17 19.80
C TYR A 527 31.40 8.83 20.21
N PHE A 528 31.90 7.76 19.64
CA PHE A 528 31.51 6.40 19.98
C PHE A 528 32.75 5.50 20.12
N ARG A 529 32.80 4.74 21.19
CA ARG A 529 33.80 3.74 21.38
C ARG A 529 33.18 2.47 21.92
N ARG A 530 33.55 1.34 21.31
CA ARG A 530 33.28 0.01 21.82
C ARG A 530 34.60 -0.74 21.92
N SER A 531 34.91 -1.28 23.10
CA SER A 531 36.18 -1.96 23.37
C SER A 531 35.95 -3.33 23.98
N GLY A 532 36.75 -4.28 23.61
CA GLY A 532 36.77 -5.65 24.13
C GLY A 532 37.52 -6.58 23.17
N PRO A 533 37.70 -7.81 23.52
CA PRO A 533 38.41 -8.77 22.67
C PRO A 533 37.60 -9.09 21.41
N ASN A 534 38.27 -9.13 20.30
CA ASN A 534 37.71 -9.68 19.07
C ASN A 534 38.09 -11.14 18.95
N LYS A 535 37.12 -11.93 18.52
CA LYS A 535 37.34 -13.33 18.21
C LYS A 535 37.05 -13.56 16.74
N ASP A 536 37.98 -14.24 16.08
CA ASP A 536 38.01 -14.34 14.62
C ASP A 536 36.92 -15.23 14.00
N SER A 537 36.24 -16.05 14.78
CA SER A 537 35.18 -16.96 14.35
C SER A 537 33.83 -16.54 14.87
N THR A 538 33.25 -15.51 14.33
CA THR A 538 31.89 -15.10 14.71
C THR A 538 30.87 -15.69 13.73
N LEU A 539 29.85 -16.38 14.26
CA LEU A 539 28.71 -16.80 13.49
C LEU A 539 27.96 -15.56 12.97
N LEU A 540 27.47 -15.63 11.73
CA LEU A 540 26.65 -14.61 11.13
C LEU A 540 25.24 -15.16 10.95
N LEU A 541 24.40 -14.98 11.97
CA LEU A 541 23.04 -15.54 11.98
C LEU A 541 22.00 -14.52 11.51
N ASP A 542 22.12 -13.29 11.99
CA ASP A 542 21.22 -12.19 11.66
C ASP A 542 21.98 -10.90 11.31
N THR A 543 23.23 -11.01 11.00
CA THR A 543 24.09 -9.86 10.70
C THR A 543 24.05 -9.54 9.22
N ALA A 544 23.72 -8.30 8.91
CA ALA A 544 23.83 -7.74 7.56
C ALA A 544 24.38 -6.31 7.63
N LEU A 545 24.96 -5.85 6.53
CA LEU A 545 25.42 -4.47 6.41
C LEU A 545 24.24 -3.52 6.27
N LEU A 546 24.28 -2.45 7.05
CA LEU A 546 23.35 -1.33 6.85
C LEU A 546 23.76 -0.54 5.59
N PRO A 547 22.81 -0.10 4.78
CA PRO A 547 23.10 0.74 3.62
C PRO A 547 23.87 2.00 4.05
N LEU A 548 24.91 2.35 3.31
CA LEU A 548 25.62 3.60 3.51
C LEU A 548 24.75 4.76 3.01
N THR A 549 24.43 5.67 3.92
CA THR A 549 23.72 6.92 3.67
C THR A 549 24.40 8.03 4.46
N ILE A 550 23.97 9.26 4.28
CA ILE A 550 24.51 10.39 5.07
C ILE A 550 24.28 10.21 6.56
N GLU A 551 23.19 9.52 6.95
CA GLU A 551 22.87 9.19 8.33
C GLU A 551 23.86 8.19 8.93
N SER A 552 24.56 7.40 8.09
CA SER A 552 25.61 6.47 8.55
C SER A 552 26.75 7.15 9.27
N LEU A 553 26.98 8.44 9.02
CA LEU A 553 27.94 9.25 9.79
C LEU A 553 27.64 9.23 11.29
N TRP A 554 26.36 9.12 11.67
CA TRP A 554 25.87 9.27 13.03
C TRP A 554 25.47 7.95 13.71
N ARG A 555 25.49 6.82 12.98
CA ARG A 555 25.12 5.52 13.54
C ARG A 555 26.21 4.96 14.41
N ASP A 556 25.83 4.33 15.53
CA ASP A 556 26.73 3.61 16.44
C ASP A 556 27.21 2.31 15.80
N ASP A 557 26.33 1.61 15.11
CA ASP A 557 26.59 0.34 14.44
C ASP A 557 26.47 0.49 12.92
N GLU A 558 27.31 -0.22 12.19
CA GLU A 558 27.30 -0.32 10.73
C GLU A 558 26.68 -1.65 10.25
N LEU A 559 26.46 -2.55 11.19
CA LEU A 559 25.81 -3.85 11.00
C LEU A 559 24.48 -3.90 11.74
N VAL A 560 23.50 -4.58 11.15
CA VAL A 560 22.30 -5.04 11.87
C VAL A 560 22.62 -6.34 12.61
N GLY A 561 21.67 -6.78 13.44
CA GLY A 561 21.82 -8.02 14.21
C GLY A 561 22.63 -7.85 15.47
N ARG A 562 22.85 -8.96 16.14
CA ARG A 562 23.52 -8.99 17.46
C ARG A 562 24.77 -9.87 17.49
N ASP A 563 25.05 -10.60 16.43
CA ASP A 563 26.18 -11.52 16.37
C ASP A 563 27.49 -10.77 16.39
N ARG A 564 27.60 -9.76 15.59
CA ARG A 564 28.85 -9.04 15.39
C ARG A 564 28.77 -7.65 15.97
N ARG A 565 29.35 -7.49 17.14
CA ARG A 565 29.56 -6.21 17.82
C ARG A 565 31.04 -5.88 17.75
N GLU A 566 31.43 -5.11 16.75
CA GLU A 566 32.86 -4.81 16.53
C GLU A 566 33.43 -3.84 17.57
N SER A 567 34.68 -4.07 17.95
CA SER A 567 35.45 -3.07 18.67
C SER A 567 35.76 -1.93 17.72
N THR A 568 35.31 -0.77 18.05
CA THR A 568 35.41 0.41 17.18
C THR A 568 35.64 1.67 18.00
N ASP A 569 36.27 2.66 17.38
CA ASP A 569 36.50 3.97 17.98
C ASP A 569 36.44 5.01 16.88
N TRP A 570 35.46 5.94 16.97
CA TRP A 570 35.26 6.96 15.96
C TRP A 570 34.68 8.26 16.52
N LEU A 571 34.98 9.34 15.79
CA LEU A 571 34.45 10.68 16.01
C LEU A 571 33.75 11.16 14.77
N THR A 572 32.53 11.72 14.93
CA THR A 572 31.83 12.43 13.86
C THR A 572 31.69 13.89 14.26
N LEU A 573 32.04 14.75 13.32
CA LEU A 573 31.82 16.19 13.37
C LEU A 573 30.85 16.57 12.27
N GLY A 574 29.89 17.43 12.57
CA GLY A 574 28.96 17.88 11.56
C GLY A 574 28.37 19.25 11.86
N LEU A 575 27.88 19.87 10.80
CA LEU A 575 27.24 21.16 10.82
C LEU A 575 26.01 21.10 9.96
N SER A 576 24.86 21.53 10.51
CA SER A 576 23.61 21.67 9.76
C SER A 576 23.11 23.12 9.85
N SER A 577 22.59 23.62 8.76
CA SER A 577 21.94 24.95 8.70
C SER A 577 20.60 24.82 8.00
N ARG A 578 19.57 25.42 8.57
CA ARG A 578 18.21 25.41 8.02
C ARG A 578 17.64 26.82 7.99
N ILE A 579 16.94 27.12 6.91
CA ILE A 579 16.21 28.39 6.75
C ILE A 579 14.72 28.09 6.70
N TYR A 580 13.97 28.64 7.63
CA TYR A 580 12.52 28.49 7.76
C TYR A 580 11.83 29.81 7.43
N ASN A 581 10.75 29.76 6.68
CA ASN A 581 9.85 30.87 6.53
C ASN A 581 9.05 31.04 7.84
N LEU A 582 9.12 32.21 8.48
CA LEU A 582 8.47 32.43 9.77
C LEU A 582 6.95 32.52 9.70
N GLN A 583 6.40 32.88 8.55
CA GLN A 583 4.95 32.97 8.37
C GLN A 583 4.31 31.59 8.16
N THR A 584 4.97 30.69 7.44
CA THR A 584 4.42 29.38 7.06
C THR A 584 5.01 28.20 7.83
N GLY A 585 6.10 28.40 8.59
CA GLY A 585 6.87 27.37 9.26
C GLY A 585 7.60 26.41 8.30
N LYS A 586 7.49 26.59 6.98
CA LYS A 586 8.07 25.68 5.98
C LYS A 586 9.58 25.89 5.84
N LYS A 587 10.32 24.77 5.79
CA LYS A 587 11.76 24.80 5.46
C LYS A 587 11.96 25.19 4.00
N LYS A 588 12.83 26.16 3.76
CA LYS A 588 13.22 26.60 2.42
C LYS A 588 14.54 26.01 1.97
N ILE A 589 15.55 26.04 2.85
CA ILE A 589 16.87 25.47 2.58
C ILE A 589 17.28 24.65 3.80
N GLU A 590 17.87 23.50 3.54
CA GLU A 590 18.53 22.68 4.54
C GLU A 590 19.88 22.22 3.95
N PHE A 591 20.95 22.59 4.62
CA PHE A 591 22.28 22.17 4.28
C PHE A 591 22.88 21.41 5.46
N SER A 592 23.57 20.30 5.19
CA SER A 592 24.30 19.54 6.19
C SER A 592 25.61 19.04 5.62
N VAL A 593 26.65 19.09 6.46
CA VAL A 593 27.95 18.52 6.15
C VAL A 593 28.47 17.80 7.39
N GLY A 594 29.17 16.70 7.17
CA GLY A 594 29.77 15.95 8.26
C GLY A 594 30.94 15.08 7.82
N MET A 595 31.77 14.75 8.79
CA MET A 595 32.91 13.87 8.64
C MET A 595 32.93 12.88 9.80
N LYS A 596 33.08 11.61 9.49
CA LYS A 596 33.34 10.53 10.46
C LYS A 596 34.75 10.04 10.29
N GLU A 597 35.58 10.12 11.36
CA GLU A 597 36.93 9.57 11.41
C GLU A 597 36.96 8.38 12.35
N ARG A 598 37.51 7.26 11.87
CA ARG A 598 37.73 6.05 12.64
C ARG A 598 39.18 5.99 13.12
N PHE A 599 39.37 5.95 14.43
CA PHE A 599 40.69 5.86 15.03
C PHE A 599 41.20 4.41 15.12
N ARG A 600 40.28 3.48 15.34
CA ARG A 600 40.57 2.07 15.37
C ARG A 600 39.85 1.37 14.23
N ARG A 601 40.61 0.62 13.45
CA ARG A 601 40.13 -0.20 12.34
C ARG A 601 40.39 -1.65 12.68
N GLU A 602 39.34 -2.46 12.72
CA GLU A 602 39.51 -3.90 12.74
C GLU A 602 39.41 -4.45 11.33
N GLU A 603 40.29 -5.36 10.98
CA GLU A 603 40.16 -6.09 9.72
C GLU A 603 39.01 -7.11 9.86
N MET A 604 38.04 -7.01 9.02
CA MET A 604 36.96 -8.00 8.94
C MET A 604 37.47 -9.24 8.21
N TYR A 605 37.62 -10.34 8.93
CA TYR A 605 38.13 -11.59 8.37
C TYR A 605 37.11 -12.32 7.45
N SER A 606 37.64 -12.88 6.44
CA SER A 606 37.36 -13.89 5.43
C SER A 606 35.91 -14.33 5.11
N GLN A 607 34.98 -14.39 6.02
CA GLN A 607 33.60 -14.80 5.68
C GLN A 607 32.70 -13.65 5.13
N LEU A 608 33.10 -12.41 5.40
CA LEU A 608 32.58 -11.21 4.74
C LEU A 608 33.61 -10.64 3.76
N SER A 609 34.64 -11.40 3.38
CA SER A 609 35.75 -10.97 2.53
C SER A 609 35.35 -10.63 1.08
N THR A 610 34.13 -10.92 0.68
CA THR A 610 33.54 -10.42 -0.56
C THR A 610 33.09 -8.96 -0.48
N LEU A 611 33.16 -8.33 0.72
CA LEU A 611 32.86 -6.91 0.85
C LEU A 611 34.06 -6.10 0.40
N PRO A 612 33.87 -5.10 -0.45
CA PRO A 612 34.96 -4.23 -0.88
C PRO A 612 35.55 -3.54 0.35
N LEU A 613 36.89 -3.53 0.45
CA LEU A 613 37.67 -2.84 1.49
C LEU A 613 37.30 -1.35 1.66
N SER A 614 36.59 -0.81 0.68
CA SER A 614 36.07 0.54 0.62
C SER A 614 34.99 0.85 1.66
N TYR A 615 34.23 -0.14 2.10
CA TYR A 615 33.23 0.06 3.14
C TYR A 615 33.81 0.58 4.46
N TRP A 616 35.08 0.25 4.70
CA TRP A 616 35.84 0.54 5.91
C TRP A 616 36.76 1.75 5.76
N ALA A 617 36.34 2.73 4.98
CA ALA A 617 37.07 3.96 4.82
C ALA A 617 37.44 4.55 6.20
N LYS A 618 38.71 4.90 6.42
CA LYS A 618 39.17 5.56 7.66
C LYS A 618 38.43 6.86 7.89
N ARG A 619 38.18 7.60 6.81
CA ARG A 619 37.40 8.86 6.81
C ARG A 619 36.22 8.73 5.87
N LEU A 620 35.07 9.14 6.35
CA LEU A 620 33.84 9.21 5.58
C LEU A 620 33.32 10.65 5.63
N TYR A 621 33.06 11.25 4.49
CA TYR A 621 32.53 12.60 4.35
C TYR A 621 31.13 12.54 3.76
N GLY A 622 30.22 13.32 4.32
CA GLY A 622 28.87 13.45 3.81
C GLY A 622 28.43 14.88 3.71
N SER A 623 27.72 15.20 2.64
CA SER A 623 27.08 16.50 2.45
C SER A 623 25.69 16.33 1.88
N SER A 624 24.76 17.18 2.27
CA SER A 624 23.42 17.25 1.71
C SER A 624 22.96 18.68 1.59
N LEU A 625 22.27 18.96 0.51
CA LEU A 625 21.58 20.22 0.26
C LEU A 625 20.17 19.90 -0.20
N ARG A 626 19.17 20.43 0.51
CA ARG A 626 17.77 20.43 0.08
C ARG A 626 17.30 21.88 -0.04
N TRP A 627 16.75 22.20 -1.16
CA TRP A 627 16.26 23.54 -1.46
C TRP A 627 14.84 23.49 -2.03
N ASN A 628 13.90 24.14 -1.36
CA ASN A 628 12.52 24.24 -1.77
C ASN A 628 12.28 25.62 -2.42
N PHE A 629 12.13 25.63 -3.74
CA PHE A 629 11.80 26.83 -4.51
C PHE A 629 10.29 27.05 -4.45
N GLY A 630 9.87 28.25 -4.08
CA GLY A 630 8.45 28.55 -3.97
C GLY A 630 7.73 27.55 -3.06
N SER A 631 6.51 27.16 -3.45
CA SER A 631 5.69 26.17 -2.73
C SER A 631 5.78 24.76 -3.35
N ASN A 632 6.31 24.63 -4.55
CA ASN A 632 6.00 23.53 -5.43
C ASN A 632 7.22 22.80 -6.02
N THR A 633 8.43 23.33 -5.88
CA THR A 633 9.64 22.73 -6.45
C THR A 633 10.65 22.44 -5.36
N GLY A 634 11.11 21.21 -5.29
CA GLY A 634 12.17 20.76 -4.40
C GLY A 634 13.37 20.24 -5.17
N PHE A 635 14.54 20.61 -4.70
CA PHE A 635 15.82 20.14 -5.19
C PHE A 635 16.61 19.51 -4.05
N GLU A 636 17.22 18.36 -4.29
CA GLU A 636 18.04 17.66 -3.29
C GLU A 636 19.30 17.13 -3.93
N VAL A 637 20.43 17.35 -3.27
CA VAL A 637 21.71 16.72 -3.60
C VAL A 637 22.29 16.12 -2.34
N THR A 638 22.69 14.87 -2.41
CA THR A 638 23.45 14.21 -1.34
C THR A 638 24.71 13.60 -1.91
N ARG A 639 25.82 13.74 -1.19
CA ARG A 639 27.08 13.08 -1.52
C ARG A 639 27.68 12.46 -0.27
N LEU A 640 28.12 11.22 -0.44
CA LEU A 640 28.90 10.48 0.52
C LEU A 640 30.18 10.02 -0.15
N SER A 641 31.34 10.28 0.47
CA SER A 641 32.62 9.88 -0.10
C SER A 641 33.60 9.49 0.98
N GLY A 642 34.53 8.59 0.67
CA GLY A 642 35.55 8.18 1.64
C GLY A 642 36.51 7.13 1.08
N GLY A 643 37.54 6.81 1.84
CA GLY A 643 38.53 5.77 1.52
C GLY A 643 39.70 6.28 0.64
N LYS A 644 40.63 5.37 0.38
CA LYS A 644 41.71 5.64 -0.58
C LYS A 644 41.13 5.65 -2.01
N ARG A 645 41.46 6.68 -2.78
CA ARG A 645 40.95 6.86 -4.16
C ARG A 645 39.42 6.89 -4.28
N GLU A 646 38.72 7.49 -3.30
CA GLU A 646 37.26 7.57 -3.29
C GLU A 646 36.58 6.20 -3.45
N SER A 647 37.13 5.18 -2.80
CA SER A 647 36.57 3.82 -2.87
C SER A 647 35.12 3.72 -2.35
N VAL A 648 34.65 4.71 -1.57
CA VAL A 648 33.25 4.95 -1.29
C VAL A 648 32.85 6.22 -1.99
N SER A 649 31.96 6.14 -2.95
CA SER A 649 31.40 7.31 -3.64
C SER A 649 29.94 7.05 -3.90
N GLN A 650 29.06 7.87 -3.32
CA GLN A 650 27.63 7.85 -3.58
C GLN A 650 27.16 9.27 -3.79
N THR A 651 26.51 9.50 -4.91
CA THR A 651 25.91 10.79 -5.23
C THR A 651 24.45 10.54 -5.60
N ARG A 652 23.58 11.32 -5.03
CA ARG A 652 22.17 11.34 -5.38
C ARG A 652 21.77 12.78 -5.68
N PHE A 653 21.08 12.93 -6.76
CA PHE A 653 20.43 14.15 -7.17
C PHE A 653 18.92 13.90 -7.27
N GLY A 654 18.10 14.85 -6.84
CA GLY A 654 16.65 14.78 -6.95
C GLY A 654 16.06 16.15 -7.27
N LEU A 655 15.11 16.17 -8.19
CA LEU A 655 14.30 17.32 -8.52
C LEU A 655 12.83 16.90 -8.52
N GLU A 656 12.00 17.62 -7.77
CA GLU A 656 10.56 17.38 -7.73
C GLU A 656 9.83 18.69 -8.03
N HIS A 657 8.85 18.63 -8.89
CA HIS A 657 8.00 19.77 -9.19
C HIS A 657 6.54 19.39 -9.19
N ARG A 658 5.70 20.27 -8.60
CA ARG A 658 4.23 20.14 -8.62
C ARG A 658 3.65 21.43 -9.14
N ASN A 659 2.82 21.36 -10.16
CA ASN A 659 2.06 22.52 -10.56
C ASN A 659 0.76 22.62 -9.75
N GLY A 660 0.13 23.81 -9.72
CA GLY A 660 -1.13 24.02 -9.00
C GLY A 660 -2.34 23.28 -9.62
N GLN A 661 -2.20 22.70 -10.81
CA GLN A 661 -3.23 22.01 -11.56
C GLN A 661 -3.11 20.48 -11.47
N GLY A 662 -2.35 19.95 -10.49
CA GLY A 662 -2.20 18.51 -10.28
C GLY A 662 -1.09 17.85 -11.09
N GLY A 663 -0.30 18.61 -11.87
CA GLY A 663 0.87 18.09 -12.57
C GLY A 663 2.01 17.79 -11.60
N LEU A 664 2.65 16.64 -11.78
CA LEU A 664 3.77 16.13 -11.00
C LEU A 664 4.92 15.79 -11.93
N PHE A 665 6.12 16.07 -11.48
CA PHE A 665 7.34 15.75 -12.17
C PHE A 665 8.43 15.43 -11.17
N SER A 666 9.12 14.32 -11.33
CA SER A 666 10.24 13.92 -10.48
C SER A 666 11.35 13.34 -11.33
N LEU A 667 12.56 13.82 -11.08
CA LEU A 667 13.80 13.34 -11.68
C LEU A 667 14.75 12.99 -10.53
N ALA A 668 15.25 11.77 -10.48
CA ALA A 668 16.27 11.37 -9.54
C ALA A 668 17.40 10.64 -10.28
N TYR A 669 18.63 11.05 -10.01
CA TYR A 669 19.83 10.38 -10.48
C TYR A 669 20.62 9.87 -9.30
N ARG A 670 21.07 8.64 -9.39
CA ARG A 670 21.90 7.99 -8.37
C ARG A 670 23.11 7.34 -9.01
N LYS A 671 24.27 7.68 -8.48
CA LYS A 671 25.54 7.04 -8.84
C LYS A 671 26.27 6.62 -7.59
N GLY A 672 26.81 5.43 -7.59
CA GLY A 672 27.57 4.96 -6.45
C GLY A 672 28.18 3.58 -6.67
N ASN A 673 29.20 3.31 -5.89
CA ASN A 673 29.86 2.01 -5.89
C ASN A 673 28.95 0.99 -5.20
N ARG A 674 28.74 -0.17 -5.80
CA ARG A 674 27.95 -1.25 -5.19
C ARG A 674 28.76 -1.90 -4.08
N LEU A 675 28.22 -1.83 -2.87
CA LEU A 675 28.88 -2.34 -1.65
C LEU A 675 28.41 -3.75 -1.27
N SER A 676 27.82 -4.53 -2.20
CA SER A 676 27.40 -5.90 -1.91
C SER A 676 28.31 -6.94 -2.58
N GLY A 677 28.61 -8.01 -1.86
CA GLY A 677 29.59 -9.03 -2.25
C GLY A 677 29.26 -9.89 -3.46
N PHE A 678 28.12 -9.68 -4.13
CA PHE A 678 27.69 -10.50 -5.25
C PHE A 678 27.83 -9.85 -6.64
N SER A 679 28.27 -8.59 -6.72
CA SER A 679 28.53 -7.95 -7.99
C SER A 679 29.54 -6.83 -7.85
N SER A 680 30.55 -6.86 -8.68
CA SER A 680 31.63 -5.85 -8.77
C SER A 680 31.23 -4.58 -9.54
N ARG A 681 29.96 -4.49 -10.00
CA ARG A 681 29.52 -3.36 -10.84
C ARG A 681 28.97 -2.22 -9.99
N ASP A 682 29.28 -1.02 -10.42
CA ASP A 682 28.76 0.22 -9.85
C ASP A 682 27.26 0.34 -10.15
N ILE A 683 26.58 1.21 -9.44
CA ILE A 683 25.17 1.55 -9.69
C ILE A 683 25.14 2.93 -10.31
N GLU A 684 24.57 3.05 -11.50
CA GLU A 684 24.29 4.32 -12.12
C GLU A 684 22.88 4.31 -12.72
N GLN A 685 21.95 4.98 -12.06
CA GLN A 685 20.52 4.91 -12.37
C GLN A 685 19.88 6.28 -12.48
N LEU A 686 18.97 6.41 -13.43
CA LEU A 686 18.09 7.55 -13.60
C LEU A 686 16.65 7.12 -13.42
N GLU A 687 15.99 7.75 -12.48
CA GLU A 687 14.55 7.62 -12.26
C GLU A 687 13.87 8.88 -12.78
N PHE A 688 12.89 8.71 -13.65
CA PHE A 688 12.13 9.79 -14.23
C PHE A 688 10.65 9.44 -14.18
N ASN A 689 9.84 10.20 -13.47
CA ASN A 689 8.43 9.94 -13.37
C ASN A 689 7.62 11.24 -13.37
N GLY A 690 6.37 11.13 -13.81
CA GLY A 690 5.50 12.28 -13.84
C GLY A 690 4.10 11.98 -14.32
N MET A 691 3.24 12.98 -14.10
CA MET A 691 1.87 13.04 -14.57
C MET A 691 1.51 14.50 -14.79
N PHE A 692 0.90 14.85 -15.92
CA PHE A 692 0.53 16.24 -16.22
C PHE A 692 -0.66 16.29 -17.17
N GLU A 693 -1.44 17.34 -17.08
CA GLU A 693 -2.56 17.57 -17.97
C GLU A 693 -2.06 18.20 -19.28
N VAL A 694 -2.30 17.53 -20.41
CA VAL A 694 -1.94 18.02 -21.76
C VAL A 694 -3.11 18.77 -22.38
N SER A 695 -4.32 18.24 -22.21
CA SER A 695 -5.54 18.85 -22.67
C SER A 695 -6.64 18.50 -21.68
N ARG A 696 -7.81 19.15 -21.80
CA ARG A 696 -8.92 18.95 -20.89
C ARG A 696 -9.26 17.47 -20.75
N GLY A 697 -9.04 16.93 -19.53
CA GLY A 697 -9.34 15.56 -19.19
C GLY A 697 -8.27 14.54 -19.59
N PHE A 698 -7.26 14.88 -20.39
CA PHE A 698 -6.19 13.95 -20.77
C PHE A 698 -4.93 14.19 -19.98
N ARG A 699 -4.50 13.17 -19.23
CA ARG A 699 -3.30 13.20 -18.40
C ARG A 699 -2.40 12.00 -18.70
N PRO A 700 -1.34 12.16 -19.51
CA PRO A 700 -0.28 11.17 -19.61
C PRO A 700 0.44 11.03 -18.27
N PHE A 701 0.82 9.82 -17.96
CA PHE A 701 1.64 9.49 -16.80
C PHE A 701 2.68 8.45 -17.17
N PHE A 702 3.83 8.53 -16.52
CA PHE A 702 4.94 7.62 -16.80
C PHE A 702 5.85 7.48 -15.60
N ALA A 703 6.55 6.36 -15.55
CA ALA A 703 7.72 6.17 -14.72
C ALA A 703 8.76 5.35 -15.50
N ILE A 704 9.99 5.76 -15.42
CA ILE A 704 11.12 5.16 -16.12
C ILE A 704 12.26 5.04 -15.13
N ASN A 705 12.80 3.85 -14.97
CA ASN A 705 14.01 3.58 -14.22
C ASN A 705 15.05 2.97 -15.17
N PHE A 706 16.03 3.78 -15.52
CA PHE A 706 17.07 3.42 -16.50
C PHE A 706 18.39 3.14 -15.79
N ASP A 707 18.97 2.00 -16.09
CA ASP A 707 20.29 1.57 -15.60
C ASP A 707 21.34 1.88 -16.67
N PHE A 708 22.21 2.85 -16.39
CA PHE A 708 23.29 3.24 -17.31
C PHE A 708 24.45 2.24 -17.33
N ASP A 709 24.68 1.51 -16.23
CA ASP A 709 25.73 0.51 -16.17
C ASP A 709 25.48 -0.67 -17.12
N ARG A 710 24.21 -1.00 -17.30
CA ARG A 710 23.75 -2.06 -18.22
C ARG A 710 23.11 -1.52 -19.49
N PHE A 711 23.00 -0.21 -19.60
CA PHE A 711 22.35 0.51 -20.70
C PHE A 711 20.97 -0.03 -21.06
N ARG A 712 20.11 -0.20 -20.07
CA ARG A 712 18.76 -0.75 -20.27
C ARG A 712 17.73 -0.14 -19.32
N LEU A 713 16.46 -0.29 -19.72
CA LEU A 713 15.32 -0.02 -18.86
C LEU A 713 15.21 -1.13 -17.83
N SER A 714 15.34 -0.80 -16.54
CA SER A 714 15.15 -1.77 -15.46
C SER A 714 13.67 -2.03 -15.20
N GLU A 715 12.90 -0.96 -15.18
CA GLU A 715 11.46 -0.99 -15.01
C GLU A 715 10.89 0.34 -15.55
N GLY A 716 9.73 0.26 -16.17
CA GLY A 716 9.05 1.46 -16.59
C GLY A 716 7.63 1.20 -17.04
N PHE A 717 6.86 2.26 -17.01
CA PHE A 717 5.53 2.27 -17.59
C PHE A 717 5.21 3.60 -18.25
N LEU A 718 4.33 3.53 -19.23
CA LEU A 718 3.71 4.66 -19.88
C LEU A 718 2.21 4.47 -19.86
N GLY A 719 1.48 5.49 -19.47
CA GLY A 719 0.03 5.43 -19.43
C GLY A 719 -0.63 6.73 -19.83
N LEU A 720 -1.91 6.61 -20.09
CA LEU A 720 -2.79 7.73 -20.40
C LEU A 720 -4.04 7.63 -19.55
N GLU A 721 -4.35 8.71 -18.87
CA GLU A 721 -5.60 8.89 -18.17
C GLU A 721 -6.49 9.83 -18.97
N TYR A 722 -7.74 9.42 -19.15
CA TYR A 722 -8.82 10.29 -19.59
C TYR A 722 -9.82 10.42 -18.45
N GLN A 723 -10.04 11.62 -17.98
CA GLN A 723 -11.00 11.93 -16.92
C GLN A 723 -12.08 12.84 -17.47
N ASP A 724 -13.31 12.35 -17.38
CA ASP A 724 -14.52 13.14 -17.58
C ASP A 724 -15.23 13.35 -16.24
N CYS A 725 -16.33 14.05 -16.22
CA CYS A 725 -17.05 14.37 -15.00
C CYS A 725 -17.56 13.17 -14.24
N CYS A 726 -17.97 12.14 -14.93
CA CYS A 726 -18.59 10.97 -14.31
C CYS A 726 -17.82 9.67 -14.47
N PHE A 727 -16.69 9.69 -15.17
CA PHE A 727 -15.82 8.52 -15.25
C PHE A 727 -14.36 8.90 -15.49
N ARG A 728 -13.48 7.97 -15.18
CA ARG A 728 -12.05 8.02 -15.47
C ARG A 728 -11.64 6.73 -16.13
N LEU A 729 -10.90 6.84 -17.21
CA LEU A 729 -10.31 5.71 -17.94
C LEU A 729 -8.80 5.85 -17.90
N ARG A 730 -8.10 4.78 -17.50
CA ARG A 730 -6.64 4.70 -17.54
C ARG A 730 -6.22 3.50 -18.36
N PHE A 731 -5.27 3.72 -19.22
CA PHE A 731 -4.54 2.69 -19.94
C PHE A 731 -3.08 2.77 -19.53
N LEU A 732 -2.47 1.62 -19.27
CA LEU A 732 -1.08 1.50 -18.87
C LEU A 732 -0.41 0.40 -19.68
N ALA A 733 0.77 0.71 -20.24
CA ALA A 733 1.72 -0.26 -20.77
C ALA A 733 2.94 -0.29 -19.84
N LYS A 734 3.31 -1.44 -19.31
CA LYS A 734 4.46 -1.64 -18.43
C LYS A 734 5.48 -2.55 -19.07
N GLN A 735 6.74 -2.33 -18.73
CA GLN A 735 7.85 -3.22 -19.02
C GLN A 735 8.71 -3.32 -17.76
N ALA A 736 9.01 -4.52 -17.35
CA ALA A 736 9.90 -4.80 -16.23
C ALA A 736 10.87 -5.92 -16.61
N ILE A 737 12.05 -5.89 -16.00
CA ILE A 737 12.98 -6.99 -16.12
C ILE A 737 12.68 -7.99 -15.03
N LYS A 738 12.37 -9.23 -15.42
CA LYS A 738 12.33 -10.35 -14.50
C LYS A 738 13.64 -11.14 -14.60
N GLU A 739 14.25 -11.37 -13.46
CA GLU A 739 15.41 -12.22 -13.34
C GLU A 739 14.96 -13.69 -13.34
N TYR A 740 15.29 -14.43 -14.39
CA TYR A 740 15.04 -15.87 -14.43
C TYR A 740 16.22 -16.60 -13.81
N THR A 741 15.94 -17.48 -12.87
CA THR A 741 16.95 -18.22 -12.12
C THR A 741 17.35 -19.54 -12.75
N PHE A 742 16.93 -19.81 -13.97
CA PHE A 742 17.39 -20.99 -14.68
C PHE A 742 18.82 -20.76 -15.19
N VAL A 743 19.77 -21.50 -14.64
CA VAL A 743 21.16 -21.57 -15.14
C VAL A 743 21.27 -22.87 -15.94
N PRO A 744 21.34 -22.83 -17.28
CA PRO A 744 21.73 -24.00 -18.03
C PRO A 744 23.11 -24.47 -17.61
N PHE A 745 23.39 -25.74 -17.76
CA PHE A 745 24.52 -26.50 -17.28
C PHE A 745 25.94 -26.07 -17.75
N ASP A 746 26.08 -24.92 -18.39
CA ASP A 746 27.40 -24.42 -18.82
C ASP A 746 27.97 -23.45 -17.78
N PHE A 747 28.57 -24.04 -16.73
CA PHE A 747 29.26 -23.33 -15.66
C PHE A 747 30.62 -22.75 -16.10
N GLN A 748 30.71 -22.10 -17.23
CA GLN A 748 31.82 -21.19 -17.45
C GLN A 748 31.51 -19.82 -16.84
N ALA A 749 32.38 -19.38 -15.96
CA ALA A 749 32.20 -18.32 -14.96
C ALA A 749 31.74 -16.94 -15.45
N ASP A 750 31.58 -16.72 -16.72
CA ASP A 750 31.13 -15.46 -17.32
C ASP A 750 29.63 -15.45 -17.72
N GLY A 751 28.94 -16.59 -17.64
CA GLY A 751 27.56 -16.74 -18.13
C GLY A 751 26.42 -16.52 -17.11
N LEU A 752 26.73 -16.29 -15.86
CA LEU A 752 25.74 -16.18 -14.76
C LEU A 752 24.86 -14.94 -14.80
N VAL A 753 25.04 -14.05 -15.77
CA VAL A 753 24.55 -12.66 -15.57
C VAL A 753 23.42 -12.25 -16.49
N ASP A 754 23.10 -12.96 -17.57
CA ASP A 754 22.27 -12.33 -18.63
C ASP A 754 21.02 -13.10 -19.09
N GLN A 755 20.40 -13.90 -18.26
CA GLN A 755 19.03 -14.41 -18.56
C GLN A 755 17.96 -13.54 -17.92
N MET A 756 18.10 -12.24 -18.02
CA MET A 756 17.05 -11.33 -17.66
C MET A 756 16.14 -11.11 -18.87
N ARG A 757 14.89 -11.54 -18.74
CA ARG A 757 13.87 -11.33 -19.79
C ARG A 757 13.06 -10.08 -19.49
N ASN A 758 12.72 -9.33 -20.53
CA ASN A 758 11.75 -8.26 -20.42
C ASN A 758 10.35 -8.87 -20.36
N GLU A 759 9.58 -8.49 -19.37
CA GLU A 759 8.16 -8.79 -19.28
C GLU A 759 7.37 -7.54 -19.64
N ASN A 760 6.44 -7.69 -20.57
CA ASN A 760 5.53 -6.65 -20.95
C ASN A 760 4.14 -6.93 -20.40
N GLY A 761 3.45 -5.88 -19.98
CA GLY A 761 2.08 -5.98 -19.49
C GLY A 761 1.25 -4.79 -19.93
N PHE A 762 -0.05 -5.02 -20.06
CA PHE A 762 -1.04 -3.99 -20.32
C PHE A 762 -2.12 -4.06 -19.25
N SER A 763 -2.50 -2.90 -18.75
CA SER A 763 -3.53 -2.77 -17.73
C SER A 763 -4.53 -1.70 -18.13
N LEU A 764 -5.79 -1.96 -17.83
CA LEU A 764 -6.90 -1.05 -18.05
C LEU A 764 -7.64 -0.84 -16.73
N GLU A 765 -7.84 0.41 -16.35
CA GLU A 765 -8.64 0.79 -15.19
C GLU A 765 -9.75 1.73 -15.65
N PHE A 766 -10.97 1.43 -15.25
CA PHE A 766 -12.13 2.27 -15.50
C PHE A 766 -12.80 2.58 -14.16
N THR A 767 -12.84 3.85 -13.79
CA THR A 767 -13.48 4.31 -12.56
C THR A 767 -14.78 5.03 -12.90
N LEU A 768 -15.85 4.56 -12.29
CA LEU A 768 -17.17 5.20 -12.36
C LEU A 768 -17.34 6.07 -11.12
N ASN A 769 -17.41 7.40 -11.32
CA ASN A 769 -17.66 8.29 -10.21
C ASN A 769 -19.01 7.94 -9.61
N GLY A 770 -19.00 7.58 -8.36
CA GLY A 770 -20.19 7.24 -7.64
C GLY A 770 -20.57 5.76 -7.55
N ILE A 771 -19.79 4.83 -8.16
CA ILE A 771 -20.06 3.40 -8.04
C ILE A 771 -18.80 2.61 -7.69
N GLY A 772 -17.66 2.92 -8.30
CA GLY A 772 -16.43 2.16 -8.05
C GLY A 772 -15.53 2.04 -9.27
N ARG A 773 -14.56 1.15 -9.19
CA ARG A 773 -13.49 0.94 -10.15
C ARG A 773 -13.56 -0.46 -10.76
N ILE A 774 -13.31 -0.54 -12.06
CA ILE A 774 -13.27 -1.77 -12.86
C ILE A 774 -11.87 -1.91 -13.42
N GLY A 775 -11.28 -3.11 -13.38
CA GLY A 775 -9.98 -3.42 -13.94
C GLY A 775 -8.82 -3.25 -12.96
N SER A 776 -7.61 -3.17 -13.49
CA SER A 776 -6.36 -3.19 -12.73
C SER A 776 -6.21 -1.99 -11.80
N ARG A 777 -5.54 -2.19 -10.66
CA ARG A 777 -5.29 -1.14 -9.66
C ARG A 777 -4.13 -0.21 -10.08
N ILE A 778 -4.33 0.57 -11.15
CA ILE A 778 -3.31 1.51 -11.64
C ILE A 778 -3.08 2.64 -10.62
N ASP A 779 -4.09 3.01 -9.84
CA ASP A 779 -3.98 4.03 -8.79
C ASP A 779 -2.96 3.65 -7.72
N ASP A 780 -2.94 2.39 -7.31
CA ASP A 780 -1.99 1.87 -6.32
C ASP A 780 -0.56 1.87 -6.88
N LEU A 781 -0.39 1.49 -8.15
CA LEU A 781 0.89 1.58 -8.84
C LEU A 781 1.38 3.03 -8.92
N LEU A 782 0.52 3.97 -9.27
CA LEU A 782 0.88 5.40 -9.33
C LEU A 782 1.26 5.92 -7.95
N SER A 783 0.54 5.54 -6.89
CA SER A 783 0.81 6.00 -5.52
C SER A 783 2.15 5.49 -4.99
N SER A 784 2.56 4.29 -5.38
CA SER A 784 3.85 3.70 -4.98
C SER A 784 5.03 4.18 -5.82
N THR A 785 4.81 4.50 -7.10
CA THR A 785 5.90 4.75 -8.05
C THR A 785 6.07 6.24 -8.37
N VAL A 786 4.98 6.98 -8.55
CA VAL A 786 5.04 8.41 -8.89
C VAL A 786 5.13 9.24 -7.63
N ARG A 787 6.32 9.77 -7.36
CA ARG A 787 6.59 10.55 -6.16
C ARG A 787 5.64 11.72 -6.00
N GLY A 788 4.88 11.70 -4.91
CA GLY A 788 3.95 12.78 -4.58
C GLY A 788 2.60 12.69 -5.27
N TYR A 789 2.35 11.63 -6.02
CA TYR A 789 1.01 11.32 -6.46
C TYR A 789 0.09 11.14 -5.24
N ARG A 790 -1.07 11.72 -5.32
CA ARG A 790 -2.16 11.49 -4.37
C ARG A 790 -3.35 11.09 -5.20
N SER A 791 -3.94 9.96 -4.89
CA SER A 791 -5.24 9.59 -5.45
C SER A 791 -6.20 10.77 -5.29
N VAL A 792 -6.75 11.22 -6.38
CA VAL A 792 -7.83 12.21 -6.33
C VAL A 792 -9.06 11.43 -5.88
N ARG A 793 -9.34 11.54 -4.59
CA ARG A 793 -10.55 10.98 -3.96
C ARG A 793 -11.80 11.72 -4.41
#